data_6c2dcc79a7328f00c74fe92469723858
#
_entry.id   6c2dcc79a7328f00c74fe92469723858
#
_cell.length_a   1.000
_cell.length_b   1.000
_cell.length_c   1.000
_cell.angle_alpha   90.00
_cell.angle_beta   90.00
_cell.angle_gamma   90.00
#
_symmetry.space_group_name_H-M   'P 1'
#
loop_
_entity.id
_entity.type
_entity.pdbx_description
1 polymer ?
#
loop_
_entity_poly.entity_id
_entity_poly.type
_entity_poly.pdbx_seq_one_letter_code
_entity_poly.pdbx_strand_id
1 'polypeptide(L)'
;MKRAFLFAALALGMGHAALAADKPIIAPAPAWIQPATIPTAPASGSAALEVLLSDAQIRFGPDATDFYEERAIKVRDPVGLAQAGTFSMPWRPDVATLTIHRARILRGDKVIDLIDRPDRLTVLRREPNLETSMLDGALTAVIQPEGLQAGDILDYAFTLTVADPLTRGHAEGFGEAPSGLPSQRYRLRAIWPSGRPMQWRMGSRLGQPIVSHSGGLDQFLVERADFEAPSSPTGAPPRFQHPGQTEFTDFRDWGEVSALLTPAYERAADLAKDSAVRAEAAKIAATTDDPKKRATLALQLVQQQVRYFYLELGAGGYTPAAADLTWTRRFGDCKGKTVLLIALLRALGIDATPALVSTTGGDRLPVSLPAVAFFDHVIVRAHIGGATYWLDGTRLGDREIKDILPPDYQWALPLVGRDAKLEAIEEPPLVEPAAEIETRIDLTGGPNAPAPTRVTLLYRGDLALSLHQGYDATAKADLNKKLRDSFTATYPWITIQNTGAKWDEANRTLSISLEGTGHLTWTTYASGRQYIIPDSQLGGEVSLERADDADKSAPYAIPYPMFFAGRTSITLPDRGAGYTLEGGGDVDREIAGIVYHRKSAIVGGTATLEVSNRSLQREIQADAAPAAESALQTLNEQPVWLEAPLAGAPKPPPASKTSSATLTEPSTAEGFAQRGLQFLVERNYPAALADLTRSTELDPSNEKTFYNRGVTYAALGQFQSAKNDFDRALRLKPKSSRAMAARGRMLLELDDEAGARTDFEAAVLAAPDDPEILWQAARAMDEAGRFSAAVGYYDRLLTRFPTDTRRSRTLNARCWTRAKWGHELAQALSDCEAAIALSPQAPAFLDSKALVELRLGHADQAVKDYDAAVAAGSNGADSLFGRGLARSKNGDAAGGRADTAAAEKLDATVAGRFANWGLRP
;
A
#
# COMPACT_ATOMS: atom_id res chain seq x y z
N MET A 1 56.94 -10.73 -67.04
CA MET A 1 56.63 -12.00 -66.40
C MET A 1 55.64 -11.68 -65.24
N LYS A 2 54.36 -11.97 -65.49
CA LYS A 2 53.24 -11.72 -64.59
C LYS A 2 53.13 -12.91 -63.66
N ARG A 3 53.22 -12.68 -62.39
CA ARG A 3 52.76 -13.67 -61.35
C ARG A 3 51.43 -13.20 -60.79
N ALA A 4 50.39 -13.98 -61.06
CA ALA A 4 49.08 -13.82 -60.44
C ALA A 4 49.13 -14.45 -59.03
N PHE A 5 48.68 -13.71 -58.01
CA PHE A 5 48.38 -14.23 -56.66
C PHE A 5 46.90 -14.50 -56.55
N LEU A 6 46.59 -15.76 -56.33
CA LEU A 6 45.27 -16.25 -55.98
C LEU A 6 45.03 -15.97 -54.45
N PHE A 7 44.06 -15.09 -54.09
CA PHE A 7 43.60 -14.95 -52.74
C PHE A 7 42.44 -15.94 -52.55
N ALA A 8 42.69 -17.00 -51.79
CA ALA A 8 41.64 -17.81 -51.23
C ALA A 8 41.03 -17.11 -50.01
N ALA A 9 39.78 -16.67 -50.12
CA ALA A 9 39.00 -16.15 -49.00
C ALA A 9 38.60 -17.28 -48.11
N LEU A 10 39.27 -17.43 -46.97
CA LEU A 10 38.82 -18.26 -45.85
C LEU A 10 37.76 -17.48 -45.10
N ALA A 11 36.48 -17.80 -45.29
CA ALA A 11 35.41 -17.33 -44.46
C ALA A 11 35.49 -18.00 -43.08
N LEU A 12 36.25 -17.43 -42.18
CA LEU A 12 36.16 -17.72 -40.76
C LEU A 12 34.81 -17.14 -40.27
N GLY A 13 33.88 -18.03 -39.96
CA GLY A 13 32.69 -17.72 -39.19
C GLY A 13 33.10 -17.21 -37.81
N MET A 14 33.22 -15.90 -37.67
CA MET A 14 33.27 -15.28 -36.35
C MET A 14 31.87 -15.41 -35.71
N GLY A 15 31.72 -16.34 -34.80
CA GLY A 15 30.64 -16.31 -33.83
C GLY A 15 30.70 -14.97 -33.16
N HIS A 16 29.64 -14.18 -33.34
CA HIS A 16 29.48 -12.96 -32.59
C HIS A 16 29.25 -13.31 -31.13
N ALA A 17 30.31 -13.27 -30.32
CA ALA A 17 30.12 -13.00 -28.90
C ALA A 17 29.46 -11.61 -28.83
N ALA A 18 28.23 -11.52 -28.40
CA ALA A 18 27.57 -10.27 -28.16
C ALA A 18 28.38 -9.54 -27.10
N LEU A 19 29.19 -8.56 -27.51
CA LEU A 19 29.84 -7.63 -26.62
C LEU A 19 28.72 -6.78 -26.02
N ALA A 20 28.54 -6.86 -24.73
CA ALA A 20 27.67 -6.01 -23.94
C ALA A 20 27.91 -4.54 -24.31
N ALA A 21 26.88 -3.85 -24.78
CA ALA A 21 27.01 -2.48 -25.28
C ALA A 21 26.38 -1.50 -24.26
N ASP A 22 27.19 -0.55 -23.78
CA ASP A 22 26.75 0.55 -22.92
C ASP A 22 25.82 1.55 -23.63
N LYS A 23 25.51 1.32 -24.89
CA LYS A 23 24.61 2.16 -25.69
C LYS A 23 23.66 1.29 -26.51
N PRO A 24 22.39 1.72 -26.62
CA PRO A 24 21.45 1.02 -27.50
C PRO A 24 21.91 1.03 -28.94
N ILE A 25 21.61 -0.05 -29.65
CA ILE A 25 21.80 -0.15 -31.10
C ILE A 25 20.55 0.37 -31.79
N ILE A 26 20.67 1.19 -32.84
CA ILE A 26 19.57 1.58 -33.69
C ILE A 26 19.69 0.79 -34.99
N ALA A 27 18.74 -0.10 -35.27
CA ALA A 27 18.76 -0.96 -36.44
C ALA A 27 17.32 -1.38 -36.83
N PRO A 28 17.08 -1.71 -38.10
CA PRO A 28 15.80 -2.29 -38.53
C PRO A 28 15.43 -3.55 -37.76
N ALA A 29 14.14 -3.82 -37.67
CA ALA A 29 13.65 -5.08 -37.05
C ALA A 29 14.19 -6.29 -37.79
N PRO A 30 14.68 -7.33 -37.09
CA PRO A 30 15.23 -8.51 -37.71
C PRO A 30 14.15 -9.36 -38.43
N ALA A 31 14.56 -10.14 -39.43
CA ALA A 31 13.66 -10.88 -40.33
C ALA A 31 12.76 -11.91 -39.63
N TRP A 32 13.09 -12.35 -38.42
CA TRP A 32 12.24 -13.29 -37.66
C TRP A 32 11.01 -12.64 -37.07
N ILE A 33 10.98 -11.30 -36.92
CA ILE A 33 9.83 -10.53 -36.43
C ILE A 33 8.73 -10.61 -37.49
N GLN A 34 7.56 -11.01 -37.09
CA GLN A 34 6.35 -10.94 -37.90
C GLN A 34 5.68 -9.56 -37.65
N PRO A 35 5.62 -8.64 -38.62
CA PRO A 35 5.01 -7.33 -38.45
C PRO A 35 3.55 -7.43 -38.02
N ALA A 36 3.12 -6.49 -37.17
CA ALA A 36 1.72 -6.33 -36.78
C ALA A 36 1.15 -5.05 -37.41
N THR A 37 -0.11 -5.08 -37.79
CA THR A 37 -0.83 -3.91 -38.27
C THR A 37 -1.46 -3.19 -37.10
N ILE A 38 -1.23 -1.86 -36.99
CA ILE A 38 -1.88 -1.01 -36.02
C ILE A 38 -3.37 -0.86 -36.42
N PRO A 39 -4.32 -1.18 -35.56
CA PRO A 39 -5.74 -0.99 -35.85
C PRO A 39 -6.08 0.49 -36.06
N THR A 40 -7.05 0.72 -36.98
CA THR A 40 -7.51 2.07 -37.35
C THR A 40 -8.94 2.37 -36.86
N ALA A 41 -9.60 1.38 -36.26
CA ALA A 41 -10.97 1.53 -35.77
C ALA A 41 -11.02 2.48 -34.58
N PRO A 42 -12.07 3.32 -34.44
CA PRO A 42 -12.27 4.13 -33.26
C PRO A 42 -12.58 3.26 -32.05
N ALA A 43 -11.82 3.40 -30.95
CA ALA A 43 -12.14 2.72 -29.71
C ALA A 43 -13.35 3.34 -29.00
N SER A 44 -14.08 2.47 -28.31
CA SER A 44 -15.11 2.83 -27.35
C SER A 44 -14.50 3.03 -25.97
N GLY A 45 -14.24 4.26 -25.55
CA GLY A 45 -13.75 4.52 -24.20
C GLY A 45 -13.36 5.99 -23.97
N SER A 46 -13.35 6.42 -22.70
CA SER A 46 -12.98 7.77 -22.26
C SER A 46 -11.59 7.86 -21.64
N ALA A 47 -10.78 6.81 -21.70
CA ALA A 47 -9.43 6.79 -21.15
C ALA A 47 -8.49 7.80 -21.84
N ALA A 48 -7.63 8.45 -21.09
CA ALA A 48 -6.69 9.45 -21.58
C ALA A 48 -5.66 8.88 -22.58
N LEU A 49 -5.33 7.60 -22.45
CA LEU A 49 -4.54 6.82 -23.38
C LEU A 49 -5.34 5.63 -23.93
N GLU A 50 -5.07 5.26 -25.17
CA GLU A 50 -5.64 4.10 -25.82
C GLU A 50 -4.54 3.26 -26.43
N VAL A 51 -4.43 1.98 -26.03
CA VAL A 51 -3.48 1.04 -26.58
C VAL A 51 -4.08 0.42 -27.83
N LEU A 52 -3.59 0.80 -29.01
CA LEU A 52 -4.04 0.27 -30.29
C LEU A 52 -3.40 -1.10 -30.56
N LEU A 53 -2.12 -1.23 -30.26
CA LEU A 53 -1.35 -2.45 -30.45
C LEU A 53 -0.44 -2.72 -29.25
N SER A 54 -0.46 -3.96 -28.78
CA SER A 54 0.56 -4.54 -27.90
C SER A 54 1.04 -5.84 -28.50
N ASP A 55 2.27 -5.86 -29.01
CA ASP A 55 2.88 -6.99 -29.69
C ASP A 55 4.19 -7.39 -29.01
N ALA A 56 4.20 -8.58 -28.42
CA ALA A 56 5.38 -9.17 -27.83
C ALA A 56 5.79 -10.43 -28.65
N GLN A 57 7.05 -10.51 -29.06
CA GLN A 57 7.56 -11.67 -29.76
C GLN A 57 8.86 -12.13 -29.11
N ILE A 58 8.97 -13.43 -28.84
CA ILE A 58 10.12 -14.06 -28.19
C ILE A 58 10.75 -15.06 -29.17
N ARG A 59 12.08 -14.97 -29.33
CA ARG A 59 12.83 -15.99 -30.05
C ARG A 59 13.83 -16.66 -29.12
N PHE A 60 13.64 -17.94 -28.89
CA PHE A 60 14.56 -18.77 -28.11
C PHE A 60 15.64 -19.32 -29.05
N GLY A 61 16.76 -18.62 -29.15
CA GLY A 61 17.94 -19.03 -29.90
C GLY A 61 18.82 -20.04 -29.19
N PRO A 62 19.89 -20.53 -29.82
CA PRO A 62 20.82 -21.50 -29.18
C PRO A 62 21.66 -20.89 -28.06
N ASP A 63 22.03 -19.60 -28.15
CA ASP A 63 22.93 -18.90 -27.23
C ASP A 63 22.34 -17.67 -26.60
N ALA A 64 21.16 -17.22 -27.03
CA ALA A 64 20.48 -16.03 -26.56
C ALA A 64 18.97 -16.13 -26.73
N THR A 65 18.25 -15.39 -25.89
CA THR A 65 16.80 -15.18 -26.05
C THR A 65 16.57 -13.73 -26.45
N ASP A 66 15.80 -13.52 -27.53
CA ASP A 66 15.39 -12.19 -27.99
C ASP A 66 13.96 -11.91 -27.57
N PHE A 67 13.74 -10.79 -26.91
CA PHE A 67 12.45 -10.27 -26.53
C PHE A 67 12.15 -9.00 -27.34
N TYR A 68 11.28 -9.12 -28.33
CA TYR A 68 10.78 -8.00 -29.10
C TYR A 68 9.50 -7.47 -28.49
N GLU A 69 9.41 -6.15 -28.37
CA GLU A 69 8.20 -5.45 -27.94
C GLU A 69 7.88 -4.33 -28.93
N GLU A 70 6.59 -4.24 -29.30
CA GLU A 70 6.03 -3.15 -30.08
C GLU A 70 4.76 -2.65 -29.41
N ARG A 71 4.66 -1.31 -29.27
CA ARG A 71 3.44 -0.67 -28.79
C ARG A 71 3.05 0.50 -29.66
N ALA A 72 1.74 0.62 -29.94
CA ALA A 72 1.15 1.79 -30.54
C ALA A 72 0.07 2.34 -29.58
N ILE A 73 0.29 3.56 -29.07
CA ILE A 73 -0.53 4.19 -28.06
C ILE A 73 -1.07 5.52 -28.60
N LYS A 74 -2.37 5.67 -28.66
CA LYS A 74 -3.02 6.92 -29.04
C LYS A 74 -3.23 7.80 -27.82
N VAL A 75 -2.77 9.04 -27.91
CA VAL A 75 -2.96 10.06 -26.89
C VAL A 75 -4.26 10.78 -27.15
N ARG A 76 -5.18 10.84 -26.19
CA ARG A 76 -6.50 11.43 -26.39
C ARG A 76 -6.65 12.83 -25.85
N ASP A 77 -6.00 13.12 -24.73
CA ASP A 77 -6.19 14.36 -23.98
C ASP A 77 -4.88 14.83 -23.28
N PRO A 78 -4.89 15.98 -22.58
CA PRO A 78 -3.71 16.48 -21.87
C PRO A 78 -3.20 15.57 -20.73
N VAL A 79 -4.06 14.75 -20.12
CA VAL A 79 -3.64 13.78 -19.10
C VAL A 79 -2.83 12.66 -19.76
N GLY A 80 -3.32 12.17 -20.90
CA GLY A 80 -2.60 11.21 -21.73
C GLY A 80 -1.26 11.76 -22.25
N LEU A 81 -1.17 13.05 -22.58
CA LEU A 81 0.11 13.70 -22.94
C LEU A 81 1.12 13.64 -21.79
N ALA A 82 0.69 13.90 -20.56
CA ALA A 82 1.58 13.83 -19.40
C ALA A 82 2.06 12.38 -19.15
N GLN A 83 1.20 11.39 -19.33
CA GLN A 83 1.51 9.96 -19.17
C GLN A 83 2.43 9.43 -20.27
N ALA A 84 2.23 9.87 -21.54
CA ALA A 84 3.04 9.46 -22.68
C ALA A 84 4.29 10.34 -22.90
N GLY A 85 4.53 11.33 -22.06
CA GLY A 85 5.58 12.33 -22.21
C GLY A 85 7.01 11.79 -22.08
N THR A 86 7.16 10.56 -21.62
CA THR A 86 8.46 9.89 -21.50
C THR A 86 8.24 8.38 -21.54
N PHE A 87 9.01 7.67 -22.35
CA PHE A 87 9.10 6.22 -22.26
C PHE A 87 10.54 5.76 -22.09
N SER A 88 10.73 4.66 -21.40
CA SER A 88 12.04 4.18 -20.97
C SER A 88 12.19 2.69 -21.21
N MET A 89 13.39 2.28 -21.63
CA MET A 89 13.76 0.89 -21.91
C MET A 89 14.99 0.55 -21.06
N PRO A 90 14.81 -0.18 -19.94
CA PRO A 90 15.93 -0.62 -19.12
C PRO A 90 16.61 -1.84 -19.73
N TRP A 91 17.93 -1.95 -19.56
CA TRP A 91 18.70 -3.17 -19.88
C TRP A 91 19.94 -3.27 -18.99
N ARG A 92 20.46 -4.47 -18.90
CA ARG A 92 21.73 -4.76 -18.22
C ARG A 92 22.80 -5.04 -19.27
N PRO A 93 23.79 -4.14 -19.45
CA PRO A 93 24.76 -4.24 -20.53
C PRO A 93 25.72 -5.43 -20.39
N ASP A 94 25.86 -6.04 -19.21
CA ASP A 94 26.70 -7.22 -18.96
C ASP A 94 26.12 -8.53 -19.52
N VAL A 95 24.80 -8.63 -19.63
CA VAL A 95 24.10 -9.84 -20.14
C VAL A 95 23.08 -9.55 -21.22
N ALA A 96 22.82 -8.30 -21.54
CA ALA A 96 21.79 -7.93 -22.51
C ALA A 96 22.21 -6.78 -23.44
N THR A 97 21.71 -6.82 -24.66
CA THR A 97 21.84 -5.76 -25.67
C THR A 97 20.47 -5.22 -26.03
N LEU A 98 20.30 -3.91 -25.93
CA LEU A 98 19.09 -3.21 -26.35
C LEU A 98 19.23 -2.75 -27.81
N THR A 99 18.30 -3.15 -28.68
CA THR A 99 18.20 -2.68 -30.07
C THR A 99 16.86 -1.97 -30.27
N ILE A 100 16.88 -0.69 -30.61
CA ILE A 100 15.70 0.11 -30.90
C ILE A 100 15.47 0.09 -32.42
N HIS A 101 14.27 -0.37 -32.83
CA HIS A 101 13.93 -0.52 -34.24
C HIS A 101 13.20 0.71 -34.79
N ARG A 102 12.37 1.33 -33.97
CA ARG A 102 11.66 2.58 -34.25
C ARG A 102 11.12 3.21 -32.99
N ALA A 103 11.01 4.53 -33.05
CA ALA A 103 10.26 5.35 -32.14
C ALA A 103 9.74 6.56 -32.93
N ARG A 104 8.41 6.71 -33.06
CA ARG A 104 7.82 7.73 -33.93
C ARG A 104 6.46 8.20 -33.47
N ILE A 105 6.07 9.38 -33.89
CA ILE A 105 4.72 9.92 -33.74
C ILE A 105 4.02 9.83 -35.09
N LEU A 106 2.82 9.23 -35.12
CA LEU A 106 1.94 9.20 -36.28
C LEU A 106 0.85 10.25 -36.08
N ARG A 107 0.79 11.24 -36.96
CA ARG A 107 -0.17 12.33 -36.99
C ARG A 107 -0.87 12.41 -38.32
N GLY A 108 -2.02 11.79 -38.47
CA GLY A 108 -2.64 11.55 -39.77
C GLY A 108 -1.68 10.81 -40.69
N ASP A 109 -1.41 11.36 -41.88
CA ASP A 109 -0.44 10.77 -42.85
C ASP A 109 1.01 11.15 -42.57
N LYS A 110 1.28 11.98 -41.55
CA LYS A 110 2.62 12.44 -41.23
C LYS A 110 3.28 11.52 -40.21
N VAL A 111 4.52 11.08 -40.50
CA VAL A 111 5.40 10.34 -39.58
C VAL A 111 6.50 11.28 -39.08
N ILE A 112 6.67 11.38 -37.76
CA ILE A 112 7.73 12.15 -37.10
C ILE A 112 8.61 11.14 -36.37
N ASP A 113 9.84 10.97 -36.86
CA ASP A 113 10.83 10.09 -36.27
C ASP A 113 11.41 10.71 -34.99
N LEU A 114 11.50 9.92 -33.93
CA LEU A 114 12.03 10.35 -32.63
C LEU A 114 13.48 9.90 -32.40
N ILE A 115 14.03 9.07 -33.29
CA ILE A 115 15.40 8.56 -33.18
C ILE A 115 16.25 8.90 -34.41
N ASP A 116 15.79 9.84 -35.23
CA ASP A 116 16.51 10.35 -36.39
C ASP A 116 17.82 11.11 -36.04
N ARG A 117 17.94 11.54 -34.76
CA ARG A 117 19.10 12.24 -34.22
C ARG A 117 19.53 11.61 -32.87
N PRO A 118 20.86 11.44 -32.68
CA PRO A 118 21.39 10.80 -31.45
C PRO A 118 21.09 11.55 -30.15
N ASP A 119 20.89 12.86 -30.21
CA ASP A 119 20.61 13.72 -29.04
C ASP A 119 19.22 13.54 -28.46
N ARG A 120 18.32 12.89 -29.18
CA ARG A 120 16.96 12.56 -28.70
C ARG A 120 16.88 11.32 -27.83
N LEU A 121 17.93 10.52 -27.78
CA LEU A 121 18.04 9.33 -26.97
C LEU A 121 19.00 9.59 -25.81
N THR A 122 18.48 9.60 -24.60
CA THR A 122 19.30 9.76 -23.39
C THR A 122 19.50 8.41 -22.71
N VAL A 123 20.75 8.07 -22.42
CA VAL A 123 21.08 6.87 -21.64
C VAL A 123 21.44 7.30 -20.22
N LEU A 124 20.69 6.78 -19.27
CA LEU A 124 20.86 7.08 -17.85
C LEU A 124 21.29 5.80 -17.13
N ARG A 125 22.30 5.93 -16.27
CA ARG A 125 22.54 4.93 -15.23
C ARG A 125 21.69 5.32 -14.04
N ARG A 126 20.68 4.52 -13.76
CA ARG A 126 19.84 4.68 -12.59
C ARG A 126 20.14 3.55 -11.62
N GLU A 127 20.55 3.92 -10.44
CA GLU A 127 20.76 2.98 -9.32
C GLU A 127 19.67 3.27 -8.26
N PRO A 128 18.44 2.84 -8.51
CA PRO A 128 17.29 3.18 -7.65
C PRO A 128 17.43 2.63 -6.23
N ASN A 129 18.26 1.60 -6.07
CA ASN A 129 18.45 0.88 -4.81
C ASN A 129 19.81 1.18 -4.14
N LEU A 130 20.49 2.28 -4.53
CA LEU A 130 21.80 2.64 -3.97
C LEU A 130 21.75 2.87 -2.45
N GLU A 131 20.67 3.46 -1.95
CA GLU A 131 20.48 3.69 -0.50
C GLU A 131 20.35 2.39 0.29
N THR A 132 19.93 1.31 -0.37
CA THR A 132 19.88 -0.05 0.20
C THR A 132 21.13 -0.85 -0.10
N SER A 133 22.22 -0.19 -0.52
CA SER A 133 23.50 -0.81 -0.87
C SER A 133 23.42 -1.82 -2.04
N MET A 134 22.58 -1.51 -3.03
CA MET A 134 22.42 -2.33 -4.24
C MET A 134 22.84 -1.53 -5.48
N LEU A 135 23.79 -2.09 -6.24
CA LEU A 135 24.19 -1.61 -7.56
C LEU A 135 23.86 -2.69 -8.58
N ASP A 136 22.82 -2.48 -9.36
CA ASP A 136 22.36 -3.44 -10.36
C ASP A 136 23.01 -3.25 -11.74
N GLY A 137 23.70 -2.15 -11.94
CA GLY A 137 24.39 -1.83 -13.19
C GLY A 137 23.45 -1.55 -14.36
N ALA A 138 22.14 -1.43 -14.10
CA ALA A 138 21.16 -1.22 -15.16
C ALA A 138 21.33 0.15 -15.82
N LEU A 139 21.24 0.15 -17.13
CA LEU A 139 21.12 1.34 -17.95
C LEU A 139 19.67 1.50 -18.39
N THR A 140 19.25 2.74 -18.58
CA THR A 140 17.91 3.05 -19.08
C THR A 140 18.01 3.99 -20.27
N ALA A 141 17.56 3.55 -21.42
CA ALA A 141 17.35 4.41 -22.58
C ALA A 141 16.03 5.17 -22.41
N VAL A 142 16.08 6.48 -22.48
CA VAL A 142 14.94 7.37 -22.29
C VAL A 142 14.72 8.17 -23.56
N ILE A 143 13.47 8.18 -24.04
CA ILE A 143 13.03 9.00 -25.16
C ILE A 143 11.89 9.89 -24.67
N GLN A 144 12.04 11.21 -24.94
CA GLN A 144 10.98 12.19 -24.74
C GLN A 144 10.39 12.53 -26.11
N PRO A 145 9.11 12.19 -26.36
CA PRO A 145 8.48 12.43 -27.67
C PRO A 145 8.14 13.90 -27.87
N GLU A 146 9.16 14.70 -28.26
CA GLU A 146 9.00 16.13 -28.52
C GLU A 146 7.92 16.41 -29.56
N GLY A 147 7.02 17.32 -29.23
CA GLY A 147 5.95 17.75 -30.13
C GLY A 147 4.74 16.79 -30.17
N LEU A 148 4.67 15.81 -29.29
CA LEU A 148 3.49 14.95 -29.12
C LEU A 148 2.26 15.79 -28.76
N GLN A 149 1.11 15.48 -29.37
CA GLN A 149 -0.16 16.20 -29.21
C GLN A 149 -1.31 15.23 -28.97
N ALA A 150 -2.40 15.73 -28.40
CA ALA A 150 -3.64 14.97 -28.35
C ALA A 150 -4.12 14.61 -29.77
N GLY A 151 -4.50 13.38 -30.00
CA GLY A 151 -4.86 12.81 -31.29
C GLY A 151 -3.72 12.02 -31.97
N ASP A 152 -2.48 12.21 -31.56
CA ASP A 152 -1.31 11.48 -32.08
C ASP A 152 -1.27 10.03 -31.59
N ILE A 153 -0.54 9.21 -32.37
CA ILE A 153 -0.20 7.84 -31.98
C ILE A 153 1.31 7.78 -31.77
N LEU A 154 1.74 7.38 -30.58
CA LEU A 154 3.12 7.04 -30.26
C LEU A 154 3.35 5.57 -30.60
N ASP A 155 4.22 5.28 -31.58
CA ASP A 155 4.58 3.95 -32.03
C ASP A 155 6.07 3.69 -31.82
N TYR A 156 6.40 2.69 -30.99
CA TYR A 156 7.78 2.30 -30.75
C TYR A 156 7.96 0.79 -30.73
N ALA A 157 9.16 0.34 -31.11
CA ALA A 157 9.54 -1.06 -31.10
C ALA A 157 11.01 -1.24 -30.78
N PHE A 158 11.32 -2.23 -29.96
CA PHE A 158 12.69 -2.60 -29.58
C PHE A 158 12.85 -4.09 -29.38
N THR A 159 14.10 -4.56 -29.39
CA THR A 159 14.47 -5.93 -29.01
C THR A 159 15.48 -5.88 -27.87
N LEU A 160 15.23 -6.66 -26.83
CA LEU A 160 16.20 -6.97 -25.79
C LEU A 160 16.75 -8.37 -26.06
N THR A 161 18.03 -8.47 -26.42
CA THR A 161 18.73 -9.74 -26.61
C THR A 161 19.45 -10.08 -25.32
N VAL A 162 19.04 -11.15 -24.64
CA VAL A 162 19.62 -11.63 -23.37
C VAL A 162 20.51 -12.85 -23.66
N ALA A 163 21.78 -12.78 -23.23
CA ALA A 163 22.78 -13.83 -23.41
C ALA A 163 23.60 -14.00 -22.14
N ASP A 164 23.01 -14.62 -21.11
CA ASP A 164 23.72 -14.91 -19.85
C ASP A 164 24.63 -16.15 -20.05
N PRO A 165 25.93 -16.03 -19.78
CA PRO A 165 26.87 -17.13 -19.93
C PRO A 165 26.52 -18.35 -19.06
N LEU A 166 25.86 -18.15 -17.92
CA LEU A 166 25.55 -19.24 -16.99
C LEU A 166 24.37 -20.08 -17.48
N THR A 167 23.36 -19.45 -18.12
CA THR A 167 22.19 -20.14 -18.66
C THR A 167 22.39 -20.56 -20.13
N ARG A 168 23.62 -20.41 -20.69
CA ARG A 168 23.92 -20.77 -22.06
C ARG A 168 23.51 -22.21 -22.38
N GLY A 169 22.78 -22.37 -23.47
CA GLY A 169 22.25 -23.68 -23.92
C GLY A 169 20.85 -23.97 -23.40
N HIS A 170 20.39 -23.25 -22.41
CA HIS A 170 19.00 -23.29 -21.95
C HIS A 170 18.21 -22.07 -22.43
N ALA A 171 16.90 -22.22 -22.48
CA ALA A 171 15.98 -21.15 -22.81
C ALA A 171 14.88 -21.02 -21.77
N GLU A 172 14.72 -19.83 -21.27
CA GLU A 172 13.61 -19.47 -20.40
C GLU A 172 13.13 -18.04 -20.73
N GLY A 173 11.89 -17.75 -20.45
CA GLY A 173 11.35 -16.41 -20.67
C GLY A 173 9.88 -16.28 -20.28
N PHE A 174 9.45 -15.05 -20.18
CA PHE A 174 8.07 -14.72 -19.82
C PHE A 174 7.47 -13.79 -20.87
N GLY A 175 6.20 -14.08 -21.25
CA GLY A 175 5.36 -13.13 -21.96
C GLY A 175 4.34 -12.57 -20.97
N GLU A 176 4.27 -11.25 -20.82
CA GLU A 176 3.32 -10.59 -19.94
C GLU A 176 2.25 -9.87 -20.76
N ALA A 177 0.99 -10.09 -20.45
CA ALA A 177 -0.10 -9.33 -21.04
C ALA A 177 -0.16 -7.94 -20.37
N PRO A 178 -0.29 -6.84 -21.14
CA PRO A 178 -0.29 -5.50 -20.58
C PRO A 178 -1.49 -5.30 -19.66
N SER A 179 -1.23 -4.90 -18.41
CA SER A 179 -2.27 -4.59 -17.42
C SER A 179 -2.68 -3.12 -17.46
N GLY A 180 -3.89 -2.81 -17.02
CA GLY A 180 -4.38 -1.46 -16.75
C GLY A 180 -5.07 -0.73 -17.91
N LEU A 181 -4.77 -1.05 -19.16
CA LEU A 181 -5.45 -0.49 -20.33
C LEU A 181 -5.80 -1.59 -21.34
N PRO A 182 -7.05 -1.65 -21.81
CA PRO A 182 -7.44 -2.55 -22.89
C PRO A 182 -6.63 -2.27 -24.15
N SER A 183 -6.25 -3.33 -24.86
CA SER A 183 -5.55 -3.25 -26.15
C SER A 183 -6.50 -3.61 -27.29
N GLN A 184 -6.62 -2.79 -28.32
CA GLN A 184 -7.42 -3.13 -29.49
C GLN A 184 -6.90 -4.40 -30.19
N ARG A 185 -5.58 -4.59 -30.16
CA ARG A 185 -4.94 -5.80 -30.61
C ARG A 185 -3.81 -6.20 -29.68
N TYR A 186 -3.91 -7.38 -29.12
CA TYR A 186 -2.86 -8.03 -28.32
C TYR A 186 -2.32 -9.24 -29.06
N ARG A 187 -0.99 -9.39 -29.10
CA ARG A 187 -0.31 -10.54 -29.65
C ARG A 187 0.88 -10.94 -28.79
N LEU A 188 0.96 -12.22 -28.45
CA LEU A 188 2.15 -12.87 -27.90
C LEU A 188 2.55 -14.00 -28.83
N ARG A 189 3.76 -13.90 -29.39
CA ARG A 189 4.32 -14.90 -30.29
C ARG A 189 5.66 -15.37 -29.73
N ALA A 190 5.85 -16.70 -29.59
CA ALA A 190 7.14 -17.29 -29.25
C ALA A 190 7.56 -18.29 -30.30
N ILE A 191 8.86 -18.32 -30.67
CA ILE A 191 9.42 -19.26 -31.62
C ILE A 191 10.71 -19.89 -31.10
N TRP A 192 10.91 -21.16 -31.42
CA TRP A 192 12.12 -21.92 -31.09
C TRP A 192 12.44 -22.97 -32.16
N PRO A 193 13.69 -23.45 -32.25
CA PRO A 193 14.06 -24.55 -33.17
C PRO A 193 13.27 -25.80 -32.86
N SER A 194 12.73 -26.45 -33.91
CA SER A 194 12.03 -27.73 -33.73
C SER A 194 12.97 -28.79 -33.17
N GLY A 195 12.45 -29.54 -32.21
CA GLY A 195 13.24 -30.53 -31.47
C GLY A 195 13.82 -30.00 -30.16
N ARG A 196 13.77 -28.69 -29.87
CA ARG A 196 14.02 -28.16 -28.53
C ARG A 196 12.83 -28.50 -27.62
N PRO A 197 13.04 -29.13 -26.44
CA PRO A 197 11.94 -29.61 -25.59
C PRO A 197 11.29 -28.48 -24.82
N MET A 198 10.79 -27.45 -25.52
CA MET A 198 10.17 -26.27 -24.92
C MET A 198 8.84 -26.61 -24.27
N GLN A 199 8.72 -26.30 -23.01
CA GLN A 199 7.47 -26.30 -22.25
C GLN A 199 6.92 -24.88 -22.17
N TRP A 200 5.61 -24.76 -22.08
CA TRP A 200 4.95 -23.48 -21.83
C TRP A 200 3.75 -23.66 -20.88
N ARG A 201 3.48 -22.60 -20.12
CA ARG A 201 2.34 -22.51 -19.22
C ARG A 201 1.75 -21.11 -19.32
N MET A 202 0.46 -21.01 -19.42
CA MET A 202 -0.24 -19.76 -19.64
C MET A 202 -1.45 -19.65 -18.70
N GLY A 203 -1.78 -18.44 -18.25
CA GLY A 203 -3.00 -18.17 -17.52
C GLY A 203 -4.24 -18.56 -18.33
N SER A 204 -5.19 -19.27 -17.72
CA SER A 204 -6.38 -19.82 -18.39
C SER A 204 -7.24 -18.76 -19.09
N ARG A 205 -7.20 -17.53 -18.61
CA ARG A 205 -7.98 -16.39 -19.14
C ARG A 205 -7.37 -15.75 -20.39
N LEU A 206 -6.12 -16.05 -20.74
CA LEU A 206 -5.51 -15.59 -21.98
C LEU A 206 -6.08 -16.32 -23.22
N GLY A 207 -6.85 -17.39 -23.01
CA GLY A 207 -7.49 -18.20 -24.04
C GLY A 207 -6.59 -19.37 -24.48
N GLN A 208 -6.84 -19.92 -25.67
CA GLN A 208 -6.06 -21.04 -26.20
C GLN A 208 -5.03 -20.53 -27.21
N PRO A 209 -3.76 -20.94 -27.13
CA PRO A 209 -2.74 -20.58 -28.11
C PRO A 209 -2.89 -21.43 -29.38
N ILE A 210 -2.40 -20.89 -30.50
CA ILE A 210 -2.18 -21.63 -31.74
C ILE A 210 -0.75 -22.10 -31.71
N VAL A 211 -0.55 -23.43 -31.70
CA VAL A 211 0.78 -24.02 -31.80
C VAL A 211 0.94 -24.56 -33.23
N SER A 212 2.03 -24.21 -33.90
CA SER A 212 2.29 -24.58 -35.26
C SER A 212 3.78 -24.92 -35.49
N HIS A 213 4.05 -25.62 -36.56
CA HIS A 213 5.38 -26.02 -36.96
C HIS A 213 5.62 -25.63 -38.43
N SER A 214 6.66 -24.90 -38.72
CA SER A 214 7.01 -24.46 -40.08
C SER A 214 8.47 -24.05 -40.18
N GLY A 215 9.13 -24.44 -41.31
CA GLY A 215 10.49 -24.03 -41.61
C GLY A 215 11.54 -24.45 -40.57
N GLY A 216 11.34 -25.58 -39.88
CA GLY A 216 12.22 -26.04 -38.80
C GLY A 216 12.09 -25.26 -37.48
N LEU A 217 11.04 -24.49 -37.35
CA LEU A 217 10.70 -23.76 -36.11
C LEU A 217 9.33 -24.20 -35.59
N ASP A 218 9.21 -24.29 -34.29
CA ASP A 218 7.95 -24.38 -33.59
C ASP A 218 7.54 -22.97 -33.17
N GLN A 219 6.24 -22.70 -33.17
CA GLN A 219 5.66 -21.42 -32.84
C GLN A 219 4.48 -21.59 -31.89
N PHE A 220 4.46 -20.77 -30.90
CA PHE A 220 3.33 -20.48 -30.03
C PHE A 220 2.77 -19.09 -30.37
N LEU A 221 1.45 -18.96 -30.53
CA LEU A 221 0.81 -17.70 -30.86
C LEU A 221 -0.50 -17.53 -30.07
N VAL A 222 -0.61 -16.42 -29.36
CA VAL A 222 -1.87 -15.89 -28.84
C VAL A 222 -2.11 -14.55 -29.50
N GLU A 223 -3.29 -14.38 -30.10
CA GLU A 223 -3.71 -13.11 -30.70
C GLU A 223 -5.16 -12.83 -30.33
N ARG A 224 -5.45 -11.62 -29.88
CA ARG A 224 -6.77 -11.19 -29.42
C ARG A 224 -7.06 -9.78 -29.93
N ALA A 225 -8.32 -9.56 -30.35
CA ALA A 225 -8.88 -8.22 -30.56
C ALA A 225 -9.61 -7.77 -29.29
N ASP A 226 -9.61 -6.48 -29.04
CA ASP A 226 -10.31 -5.84 -27.90
C ASP A 226 -10.00 -6.57 -26.57
N PHE A 227 -8.71 -6.77 -26.35
CA PHE A 227 -8.19 -7.57 -25.25
C PHE A 227 -8.00 -6.72 -23.99
N GLU A 228 -8.60 -7.16 -22.91
CA GLU A 228 -8.35 -6.69 -21.55
C GLU A 228 -7.62 -7.78 -20.75
N ALA A 229 -6.47 -7.44 -20.18
CA ALA A 229 -5.72 -8.39 -19.38
C ALA A 229 -6.49 -8.76 -18.12
N PRO A 230 -6.48 -10.04 -17.72
CA PRO A 230 -7.15 -10.44 -16.49
C PRO A 230 -6.54 -9.71 -15.29
N SER A 231 -7.40 -9.17 -14.44
CA SER A 231 -6.96 -8.51 -13.21
C SER A 231 -6.50 -9.52 -12.17
N SER A 232 -5.48 -9.14 -11.40
CA SER A 232 -5.01 -9.92 -10.26
C SER A 232 -6.08 -9.95 -9.18
N PRO A 233 -6.39 -11.10 -8.58
CA PRO A 233 -7.41 -11.18 -7.54
C PRO A 233 -6.92 -10.46 -6.28
N THR A 234 -7.63 -9.42 -5.86
CA THR A 234 -7.31 -8.67 -4.65
C THR A 234 -7.23 -9.60 -3.45
N GLY A 235 -6.19 -9.45 -2.62
CA GLY A 235 -5.98 -10.26 -1.42
C GLY A 235 -5.58 -11.72 -1.68
N ALA A 236 -5.35 -12.14 -2.93
CA ALA A 236 -4.88 -13.50 -3.21
C ALA A 236 -3.38 -13.66 -2.94
N PRO A 237 -2.91 -14.87 -2.63
CA PRO A 237 -1.49 -15.19 -2.50
C PRO A 237 -0.69 -14.83 -3.76
N PRO A 238 0.65 -14.60 -3.65
CA PRO A 238 1.51 -14.18 -4.75
C PRO A 238 1.40 -15.04 -6.01
N ARG A 239 1.17 -16.35 -5.88
CA ARG A 239 0.99 -17.26 -7.02
C ARG A 239 -0.19 -16.92 -7.94
N PHE A 240 -1.09 -16.05 -7.52
CA PHE A 240 -2.24 -15.57 -8.30
C PHE A 240 -2.05 -14.15 -8.87
N GLN A 241 -0.92 -13.49 -8.55
CA GLN A 241 -0.70 -12.07 -8.90
C GLN A 241 -0.31 -11.82 -10.37
N HIS A 242 -0.05 -12.88 -11.15
CA HIS A 242 0.35 -12.77 -12.55
C HIS A 242 -0.58 -13.53 -13.50
N PRO A 243 -1.90 -13.23 -13.53
CA PRO A 243 -2.86 -13.98 -14.33
C PRO A 243 -2.67 -13.79 -15.85
N GLY A 244 -1.97 -12.73 -16.26
CA GLY A 244 -1.61 -12.40 -17.64
C GLY A 244 -0.27 -12.96 -18.10
N GLN A 245 0.44 -13.72 -17.26
CA GLN A 245 1.78 -14.22 -17.60
C GLN A 245 1.73 -15.55 -18.34
N THR A 246 2.62 -15.68 -19.34
CA THR A 246 2.93 -16.94 -20.03
C THR A 246 4.39 -17.28 -19.75
N GLU A 247 4.64 -18.48 -19.24
CA GLU A 247 5.96 -19.01 -18.92
C GLU A 247 6.46 -19.91 -20.06
N PHE A 248 7.74 -19.82 -20.39
CA PHE A 248 8.42 -20.69 -21.36
C PHE A 248 9.73 -21.18 -20.77
N THR A 249 10.04 -22.48 -20.96
CA THR A 249 11.30 -23.04 -20.51
C THR A 249 11.62 -24.34 -21.28
N ASP A 250 12.90 -24.64 -21.43
CA ASP A 250 13.37 -25.96 -21.89
C ASP A 250 13.95 -26.81 -20.75
N PHE A 251 14.00 -26.28 -19.52
CA PHE A 251 14.29 -27.09 -18.34
C PHE A 251 13.18 -28.14 -18.13
N ARG A 252 13.53 -29.40 -17.99
CA ARG A 252 12.56 -30.49 -17.77
C ARG A 252 11.98 -30.50 -16.35
N ASP A 253 12.82 -30.15 -15.39
CA ASP A 253 12.50 -30.15 -13.97
C ASP A 253 13.45 -29.24 -13.17
N TRP A 254 13.15 -29.03 -11.90
CA TRP A 254 13.96 -28.23 -10.99
C TRP A 254 15.36 -28.80 -10.74
N GLY A 255 15.55 -30.13 -10.93
CA GLY A 255 16.86 -30.77 -10.84
C GLY A 255 17.81 -30.32 -11.94
N GLU A 256 17.31 -29.97 -13.14
CA GLU A 256 18.14 -29.36 -14.22
C GLU A 256 18.62 -27.95 -13.82
N VAL A 257 17.75 -27.14 -13.27
CA VAL A 257 18.11 -25.80 -12.76
C VAL A 257 19.19 -25.94 -11.68
N SER A 258 18.99 -26.83 -10.72
CA SER A 258 19.99 -27.08 -9.68
C SER A 258 21.33 -27.58 -10.24
N ALA A 259 21.29 -28.54 -11.16
CA ALA A 259 22.50 -29.09 -11.78
C ALA A 259 23.30 -28.04 -12.58
N LEU A 260 22.64 -27.09 -13.20
CA LEU A 260 23.26 -25.98 -13.90
C LEU A 260 24.07 -25.07 -12.95
N LEU A 261 23.54 -24.75 -11.79
CA LEU A 261 24.10 -23.77 -10.88
C LEU A 261 25.08 -24.39 -9.86
N THR A 262 24.85 -25.63 -9.43
CA THR A 262 25.65 -26.32 -8.39
C THR A 262 27.17 -26.20 -8.61
N PRO A 263 27.74 -26.44 -9.82
CA PRO A 263 29.19 -26.39 -9.99
C PRO A 263 29.83 -25.03 -9.73
N ALA A 264 29.10 -23.94 -9.93
CA ALA A 264 29.59 -22.58 -9.66
C ALA A 264 29.70 -22.33 -8.16
N TYR A 265 28.67 -22.74 -7.40
CA TYR A 265 28.64 -22.57 -5.95
C TYR A 265 29.62 -23.49 -5.24
N GLU A 266 29.76 -24.75 -5.68
CA GLU A 266 30.74 -25.70 -5.13
C GLU A 266 32.19 -25.18 -5.30
N ARG A 267 32.55 -24.74 -6.52
CA ARG A 267 33.88 -24.14 -6.76
C ARG A 267 34.13 -22.89 -5.92
N ALA A 268 33.11 -22.07 -5.73
CA ALA A 268 33.25 -20.83 -4.94
C ALA A 268 33.39 -21.12 -3.43
N ALA A 269 32.85 -22.24 -2.96
CA ALA A 269 32.95 -22.66 -1.55
C ALA A 269 34.28 -23.41 -1.22
N ASP A 270 35.03 -23.79 -2.24
CA ASP A 270 36.32 -24.46 -2.03
C ASP A 270 37.33 -23.52 -1.35
N LEU A 271 37.98 -24.00 -0.27
CA LEU A 271 38.95 -23.23 0.46
C LEU A 271 40.38 -23.75 0.19
N ALA A 272 41.28 -22.82 -0.08
CA ALA A 272 42.71 -23.13 -0.14
C ALA A 272 43.22 -23.73 1.20
N LYS A 273 44.36 -24.42 1.15
CA LYS A 273 44.92 -25.04 2.36
C LYS A 273 45.29 -24.01 3.42
N ASP A 274 45.74 -22.84 3.01
CA ASP A 274 46.17 -21.69 3.81
C ASP A 274 45.08 -20.61 3.94
N SER A 275 43.84 -20.98 3.67
CA SER A 275 42.67 -20.06 3.73
C SER A 275 42.52 -19.45 5.10
N ALA A 276 42.32 -18.14 5.16
CA ALA A 276 41.96 -17.40 6.37
C ALA A 276 40.58 -17.83 6.92
N VAL A 277 39.67 -18.29 6.07
CA VAL A 277 38.35 -18.82 6.47
C VAL A 277 38.52 -20.11 7.29
N ARG A 278 39.48 -21.00 6.92
CA ARG A 278 39.79 -22.18 7.73
C ARG A 278 40.33 -21.82 9.11
N ALA A 279 41.12 -20.75 9.19
CA ALA A 279 41.64 -20.27 10.48
C ALA A 279 40.50 -19.75 11.37
N GLU A 280 39.48 -19.05 10.82
CA GLU A 280 38.32 -18.64 11.59
C GLU A 280 37.46 -19.84 12.01
N ALA A 281 37.25 -20.83 11.14
CA ALA A 281 36.57 -22.07 11.51
C ALA A 281 37.26 -22.79 12.66
N ALA A 282 38.60 -22.85 12.64
CA ALA A 282 39.39 -23.44 13.75
C ALA A 282 39.22 -22.68 15.09
N LYS A 283 39.13 -21.33 15.05
CA LYS A 283 38.81 -20.53 16.24
C LYS A 283 37.41 -20.87 16.79
N ILE A 284 36.42 -20.97 15.93
CA ILE A 284 35.07 -21.37 16.34
C ILE A 284 35.07 -22.78 16.94
N ALA A 285 35.73 -23.73 16.28
CA ALA A 285 35.85 -25.12 16.78
C ALA A 285 36.48 -25.22 18.16
N ALA A 286 37.45 -24.34 18.47
CA ALA A 286 38.11 -24.29 19.78
C ALA A 286 37.20 -23.75 20.91
N THR A 287 36.07 -23.06 20.58
CA THR A 287 35.17 -22.49 21.61
C THR A 287 34.10 -23.46 22.09
N THR A 288 33.68 -24.44 21.25
CA THR A 288 32.59 -25.36 21.57
C THR A 288 32.59 -26.58 20.67
N ASP A 289 32.17 -27.72 21.23
CA ASP A 289 31.91 -28.94 20.46
C ASP A 289 30.47 -29.09 19.98
N ASP A 290 29.56 -28.25 20.47
CA ASP A 290 28.13 -28.25 20.04
C ASP A 290 28.00 -27.75 18.60
N PRO A 291 27.52 -28.61 17.66
CA PRO A 291 27.42 -28.22 16.26
C PRO A 291 26.40 -27.10 16.01
N LYS A 292 25.35 -26.98 16.83
CA LYS A 292 24.39 -25.87 16.74
C LYS A 292 25.05 -24.55 17.12
N LYS A 293 25.82 -24.54 18.17
CA LYS A 293 26.56 -23.35 18.61
C LYS A 293 27.68 -22.99 17.62
N ARG A 294 28.36 -23.99 17.02
CA ARG A 294 29.32 -23.75 15.92
C ARG A 294 28.66 -23.07 14.73
N ALA A 295 27.47 -23.56 14.31
CA ALA A 295 26.73 -22.96 13.20
C ALA A 295 26.27 -21.54 13.53
N THR A 296 25.79 -21.30 14.75
CA THR A 296 25.41 -19.95 15.21
C THR A 296 26.62 -18.99 15.15
N LEU A 297 27.79 -19.39 15.65
CA LEU A 297 28.98 -18.55 15.63
C LEU A 297 29.46 -18.27 14.20
N ALA A 298 29.39 -19.26 13.31
CA ALA A 298 29.72 -19.09 11.90
C ALA A 298 28.76 -18.11 11.22
N LEU A 299 27.44 -18.21 11.47
CA LEU A 299 26.44 -17.30 10.94
C LEU A 299 26.67 -15.87 11.43
N GLN A 300 26.86 -15.68 12.73
CA GLN A 300 27.16 -14.38 13.33
C GLN A 300 28.45 -13.76 12.77
N LEU A 301 29.51 -14.57 12.57
CA LEU A 301 30.75 -14.11 11.94
C LEU A 301 30.49 -13.51 10.56
N VAL A 302 29.70 -14.19 9.72
CA VAL A 302 29.37 -13.73 8.37
C VAL A 302 28.45 -12.50 8.43
N GLN A 303 27.46 -12.49 9.29
CA GLN A 303 26.53 -11.38 9.43
C GLN A 303 27.22 -10.11 9.93
N GLN A 304 28.10 -10.21 10.92
CA GLN A 304 28.72 -9.05 11.57
C GLN A 304 29.99 -8.56 10.90
N GLN A 305 30.81 -9.48 10.32
CA GLN A 305 32.12 -9.15 9.78
C GLN A 305 32.15 -8.93 8.27
N VAL A 306 31.05 -9.27 7.56
CA VAL A 306 30.93 -9.09 6.12
C VAL A 306 29.73 -8.21 5.82
N ARG A 307 30.00 -7.02 5.33
CA ARG A 307 28.98 -6.05 4.94
C ARG A 307 28.15 -6.59 3.76
N TYR A 308 26.84 -6.46 3.82
CA TYR A 308 26.02 -6.72 2.63
C TYR A 308 26.22 -5.60 1.63
N PHE A 309 26.54 -5.97 0.40
CA PHE A 309 26.63 -5.08 -0.73
C PHE A 309 26.31 -5.86 -1.99
N TYR A 310 25.17 -5.60 -2.61
CA TYR A 310 24.76 -6.27 -3.82
C TYR A 310 25.45 -5.63 -5.02
N LEU A 311 26.26 -6.42 -5.70
CA LEU A 311 26.94 -6.07 -6.94
C LEU A 311 26.46 -7.03 -8.02
N GLU A 312 25.60 -6.56 -8.89
CA GLU A 312 25.19 -7.32 -10.07
C GLU A 312 26.08 -7.09 -11.28
N LEU A 313 27.13 -6.27 -11.12
CA LEU A 313 28.13 -5.97 -12.13
C LEU A 313 29.09 -7.14 -12.33
N GLY A 314 29.19 -7.66 -13.57
CA GLY A 314 30.13 -8.69 -13.96
C GLY A 314 29.47 -9.98 -14.48
N ALA A 315 30.19 -11.09 -14.50
CA ALA A 315 29.85 -12.35 -15.21
C ALA A 315 28.55 -13.06 -14.78
N GLY A 316 27.46 -12.33 -14.71
CA GLY A 316 26.10 -12.82 -14.48
C GLY A 316 25.63 -12.76 -13.03
N GLY A 317 24.38 -12.32 -12.87
CA GLY A 317 23.72 -12.15 -11.57
C GLY A 317 23.66 -13.41 -10.69
N TYR A 318 23.95 -14.59 -11.21
CA TYR A 318 23.86 -15.88 -10.49
C TYR A 318 25.22 -16.45 -10.06
N THR A 319 26.36 -15.90 -10.50
CA THR A 319 27.69 -16.42 -10.19
C THR A 319 28.17 -15.93 -8.83
N PRO A 320 28.49 -16.83 -7.86
CA PRO A 320 28.97 -16.42 -6.54
C PRO A 320 30.45 -16.02 -6.58
N ALA A 321 30.83 -15.05 -5.75
CA ALA A 321 32.23 -14.78 -5.43
C ALA A 321 32.80 -15.89 -4.54
N ALA A 322 34.10 -16.20 -4.68
CA ALA A 322 34.77 -17.20 -3.85
C ALA A 322 34.73 -16.82 -2.36
N ALA A 323 34.63 -17.80 -1.47
CA ALA A 323 34.57 -17.61 -0.01
C ALA A 323 35.75 -16.80 0.53
N ASP A 324 37.00 -17.15 0.14
CA ASP A 324 38.20 -16.45 0.55
C ASP A 324 38.23 -14.98 0.09
N LEU A 325 37.72 -14.73 -1.13
CA LEU A 325 37.60 -13.36 -1.68
C LEU A 325 36.59 -12.53 -0.90
N THR A 326 35.42 -13.10 -0.61
CA THR A 326 34.36 -12.45 0.19
C THR A 326 34.88 -12.14 1.60
N TRP A 327 35.58 -13.07 2.24
CA TRP A 327 36.16 -12.85 3.55
C TRP A 327 37.26 -11.76 3.54
N THR A 328 38.12 -11.76 2.53
CA THR A 328 39.19 -10.76 2.40
C THR A 328 38.66 -9.37 2.17
N ARG A 329 37.64 -9.22 1.35
CA ARG A 329 37.01 -7.93 1.00
C ARG A 329 36.15 -7.36 2.13
N ARG A 330 35.65 -8.19 3.04
CA ARG A 330 34.70 -7.83 4.10
C ARG A 330 33.36 -7.27 3.58
N PHE A 331 33.02 -7.55 2.32
CA PHE A 331 31.73 -7.30 1.74
C PHE A 331 31.38 -8.37 0.70
N GLY A 332 30.08 -8.57 0.50
CA GLY A 332 29.55 -9.50 -0.49
C GLY A 332 28.03 -9.41 -0.59
N ASP A 333 27.51 -9.88 -1.72
CA ASP A 333 26.08 -10.05 -1.92
C ASP A 333 25.55 -11.33 -1.25
N CYS A 334 24.27 -11.66 -1.49
CA CYS A 334 23.68 -12.89 -0.95
C CYS A 334 24.48 -14.13 -1.34
N LYS A 335 24.95 -14.22 -2.58
CA LYS A 335 25.71 -15.36 -3.13
C LYS A 335 27.07 -15.51 -2.43
N GLY A 336 27.82 -14.42 -2.34
CA GLY A 336 29.14 -14.42 -1.71
C GLY A 336 29.09 -14.72 -0.21
N LYS A 337 28.12 -14.16 0.50
CA LYS A 337 27.91 -14.42 1.95
C LYS A 337 27.44 -15.86 2.19
N THR A 338 26.54 -16.38 1.35
CA THR A 338 26.08 -17.79 1.42
C THR A 338 27.24 -18.77 1.21
N VAL A 339 28.04 -18.55 0.17
CA VAL A 339 29.21 -19.39 -0.11
C VAL A 339 30.25 -19.36 1.02
N LEU A 340 30.52 -18.18 1.59
CA LEU A 340 31.40 -18.04 2.75
C LEU A 340 30.87 -18.80 3.98
N LEU A 341 29.53 -18.68 4.25
CA LEU A 341 28.90 -19.41 5.36
C LEU A 341 28.98 -20.93 5.15
N ILE A 342 28.72 -21.42 3.93
CA ILE A 342 28.85 -22.83 3.57
C ILE A 342 30.29 -23.33 3.81
N ALA A 343 31.28 -22.57 3.34
CA ALA A 343 32.69 -22.91 3.52
C ALA A 343 33.10 -23.02 5.00
N LEU A 344 32.61 -22.09 5.84
CA LEU A 344 32.80 -22.12 7.30
C LEU A 344 32.14 -23.35 7.92
N LEU A 345 30.86 -23.61 7.59
CA LEU A 345 30.12 -24.74 8.16
C LEU A 345 30.75 -26.08 7.78
N ARG A 346 31.15 -26.26 6.52
CA ARG A 346 31.84 -27.47 6.05
C ARG A 346 33.22 -27.66 6.74
N ALA A 347 33.96 -26.58 6.96
CA ALA A 347 35.22 -26.63 7.73
C ALA A 347 35.02 -26.98 9.21
N LEU A 348 33.81 -26.76 9.74
CA LEU A 348 33.38 -27.14 11.09
C LEU A 348 32.74 -28.54 11.15
N GLY A 349 32.72 -29.29 10.03
CA GLY A 349 32.14 -30.63 9.93
C GLY A 349 30.59 -30.63 9.86
N ILE A 350 29.97 -29.52 9.48
CA ILE A 350 28.52 -29.38 9.33
C ILE A 350 28.17 -29.50 7.84
N ASP A 351 27.23 -30.38 7.53
CA ASP A 351 26.68 -30.52 6.17
C ASP A 351 25.87 -29.28 5.81
N ALA A 352 26.30 -28.60 4.74
CA ALA A 352 25.71 -27.35 4.30
C ALA A 352 25.74 -27.23 2.78
N THR A 353 24.61 -26.82 2.19
CA THR A 353 24.44 -26.64 0.75
C THR A 353 23.74 -25.28 0.46
N PRO A 354 24.02 -24.65 -0.69
CA PRO A 354 23.26 -23.46 -1.09
C PRO A 354 21.83 -23.86 -1.48
N ALA A 355 20.90 -22.95 -1.23
CA ALA A 355 19.51 -23.11 -1.63
C ALA A 355 18.97 -21.81 -2.21
N LEU A 356 18.44 -21.86 -3.42
CA LEU A 356 17.81 -20.72 -4.07
C LEU A 356 16.40 -20.51 -3.52
N VAL A 357 16.01 -19.25 -3.31
CA VAL A 357 14.69 -18.85 -2.82
C VAL A 357 14.18 -17.64 -3.59
N SER A 358 12.87 -17.40 -3.53
CA SER A 358 12.25 -16.18 -4.03
C SER A 358 11.78 -15.32 -2.87
N THR A 359 12.15 -14.04 -2.84
CA THR A 359 11.76 -13.10 -1.77
C THR A 359 10.35 -12.56 -1.94
N THR A 360 9.75 -12.67 -3.13
CA THR A 360 8.47 -12.06 -3.47
C THR A 360 7.40 -13.03 -3.95
N GLY A 361 7.76 -14.28 -4.23
CA GLY A 361 6.81 -15.22 -4.86
C GLY A 361 7.14 -16.68 -4.59
N GLY A 362 7.64 -16.99 -3.40
CA GLY A 362 8.06 -18.36 -3.06
C GLY A 362 6.95 -19.40 -3.18
N ASP A 363 5.70 -19.02 -2.86
CA ASP A 363 4.52 -19.90 -3.00
C ASP A 363 4.19 -20.25 -4.46
N ARG A 364 4.74 -19.49 -5.42
CA ARG A 364 4.57 -19.74 -6.85
C ARG A 364 5.41 -20.90 -7.37
N LEU A 365 6.58 -21.16 -6.77
CA LEU A 365 7.55 -22.13 -7.28
C LEU A 365 6.95 -23.52 -7.56
N PRO A 366 6.12 -24.13 -6.69
CA PRO A 366 5.56 -25.47 -6.93
C PRO A 366 4.58 -25.52 -8.10
N VAL A 367 4.02 -24.38 -8.49
CA VAL A 367 3.01 -24.32 -9.54
C VAL A 367 3.53 -23.71 -10.84
N SER A 368 4.79 -23.25 -10.87
CA SER A 368 5.46 -22.70 -12.06
C SER A 368 6.30 -23.74 -12.78
N LEU A 369 6.63 -23.44 -14.04
CA LEU A 369 7.62 -24.20 -14.79
C LEU A 369 9.02 -23.93 -14.23
N PRO A 370 9.96 -24.90 -14.33
CA PRO A 370 11.32 -24.70 -13.86
C PRO A 370 12.01 -23.56 -14.62
N ALA A 371 12.52 -22.57 -13.87
CA ALA A 371 13.28 -21.46 -14.44
C ALA A 371 14.23 -20.86 -13.40
N VAL A 372 15.40 -20.40 -13.81
CA VAL A 372 16.36 -19.71 -12.95
C VAL A 372 15.82 -18.34 -12.53
N ALA A 373 15.11 -17.68 -13.42
CA ALA A 373 14.60 -16.32 -13.25
C ALA A 373 13.54 -16.16 -12.14
N PHE A 374 13.05 -17.25 -11.54
CA PHE A 374 12.17 -17.16 -10.36
C PHE A 374 12.91 -16.89 -9.04
N PHE A 375 14.24 -17.06 -9.04
CA PHE A 375 15.05 -16.91 -7.83
C PHE A 375 15.80 -15.59 -7.84
N ASP A 376 15.64 -14.84 -6.78
CA ASP A 376 16.27 -13.53 -6.54
C ASP A 376 17.19 -13.55 -5.31
N HIS A 377 17.20 -14.65 -4.54
CA HIS A 377 18.01 -14.77 -3.35
C HIS A 377 18.55 -16.19 -3.15
N VAL A 378 19.60 -16.33 -2.33
CA VAL A 378 20.22 -17.61 -1.97
C VAL A 378 20.58 -17.64 -0.51
N ILE A 379 20.24 -18.75 0.15
CA ILE A 379 20.49 -19.03 1.57
C ILE A 379 21.22 -20.34 1.76
N VAL A 380 21.52 -20.71 2.99
CA VAL A 380 22.16 -21.96 3.35
C VAL A 380 21.17 -22.95 3.93
N ARG A 381 21.11 -24.13 3.35
CA ARG A 381 20.45 -25.30 3.92
C ARG A 381 21.49 -26.09 4.71
N ALA A 382 21.37 -26.17 6.05
CA ALA A 382 22.30 -26.85 6.93
C ALA A 382 21.62 -28.03 7.64
N HIS A 383 22.29 -29.21 7.66
CA HIS A 383 21.81 -30.37 8.40
C HIS A 383 22.60 -30.51 9.72
N ILE A 384 21.92 -30.39 10.85
CA ILE A 384 22.55 -30.41 12.17
C ILE A 384 21.72 -31.28 13.11
N GLY A 385 22.32 -32.37 13.58
CA GLY A 385 21.65 -33.25 14.55
C GLY A 385 20.37 -33.90 14.05
N GLY A 386 20.24 -34.15 12.73
CA GLY A 386 19.07 -34.76 12.11
C GLY A 386 17.96 -33.76 11.74
N ALA A 387 18.16 -32.50 11.98
CA ALA A 387 17.22 -31.42 11.59
C ALA A 387 17.81 -30.54 10.48
N THR A 388 16.95 -30.00 9.62
CA THR A 388 17.30 -29.01 8.61
C THR A 388 17.10 -27.60 9.16
N TYR A 389 18.08 -26.75 8.94
CA TYR A 389 18.07 -25.32 9.30
C TYR A 389 18.30 -24.48 8.05
N TRP A 390 17.54 -23.40 7.90
CA TRP A 390 17.66 -22.45 6.83
C TRP A 390 18.33 -21.19 7.38
N LEU A 391 19.56 -20.92 6.93
CA LEU A 391 20.41 -19.87 7.49
C LEU A 391 20.65 -18.80 6.42
N ASP A 392 20.41 -17.56 6.75
CA ASP A 392 20.62 -16.44 5.84
C ASP A 392 21.76 -15.54 6.34
N GLY A 393 22.88 -15.61 5.64
CA GLY A 393 24.05 -14.78 5.93
C GLY A 393 23.86 -13.29 5.71
N THR A 394 22.81 -12.87 5.00
CA THR A 394 22.53 -11.45 4.71
C THR A 394 21.74 -10.77 5.80
N ARG A 395 21.02 -11.53 6.61
CA ARG A 395 20.32 -11.03 7.80
C ARG A 395 21.31 -10.51 8.83
N LEU A 396 20.82 -9.81 9.82
CA LEU A 396 21.59 -9.32 10.96
C LEU A 396 20.94 -9.78 12.27
N GLY A 397 21.76 -9.89 13.32
CA GLY A 397 21.29 -10.04 14.69
C GLY A 397 20.81 -11.44 15.10
N ASP A 398 20.99 -12.48 14.28
CA ASP A 398 20.66 -13.85 14.69
C ASP A 398 21.56 -14.30 15.87
N ARG A 399 20.96 -14.85 16.94
CA ARG A 399 21.65 -15.17 18.19
C ARG A 399 21.81 -16.66 18.39
N GLU A 400 20.75 -17.41 18.32
CA GLU A 400 20.76 -18.85 18.50
C GLU A 400 20.03 -19.53 17.35
N ILE A 401 20.57 -20.62 16.86
CA ILE A 401 20.04 -21.30 15.67
C ILE A 401 18.62 -21.85 15.88
N LYS A 402 18.27 -22.20 17.13
CA LYS A 402 16.95 -22.70 17.49
C LYS A 402 15.86 -21.62 17.40
N ASP A 403 16.26 -20.33 17.49
CA ASP A 403 15.34 -19.19 17.53
C ASP A 403 15.33 -18.43 16.20
N ILE A 404 16.05 -18.92 15.18
CA ILE A 404 16.05 -18.34 13.84
C ILE A 404 14.77 -18.78 13.15
N LEU A 405 13.87 -17.82 12.96
CA LEU A 405 12.74 -18.00 12.08
C LEU A 405 13.23 -17.81 10.63
N PRO A 406 13.03 -18.78 9.76
CA PRO A 406 13.31 -18.57 8.35
C PRO A 406 12.42 -17.43 7.82
N PRO A 407 12.96 -16.55 6.97
CA PRO A 407 12.10 -15.58 6.27
C PRO A 407 11.04 -16.29 5.44
N ASP A 408 9.94 -15.58 5.14
CA ASP A 408 8.79 -16.13 4.40
C ASP A 408 9.11 -16.42 2.92
N TYR A 409 10.07 -17.32 2.70
CA TYR A 409 10.40 -17.80 1.35
C TYR A 409 9.52 -18.96 0.89
N GLN A 410 8.87 -19.65 1.80
CA GLN A 410 7.97 -20.80 1.63
C GLN A 410 8.58 -22.00 0.91
N TRP A 411 9.36 -21.81 -0.15
CA TRP A 411 10.02 -22.89 -0.90
C TRP A 411 11.45 -22.53 -1.26
N ALA A 412 12.30 -23.54 -1.26
CA ALA A 412 13.69 -23.44 -1.66
C ALA A 412 14.05 -24.52 -2.68
N LEU A 413 15.01 -24.22 -3.57
CA LEU A 413 15.67 -25.20 -4.43
C LEU A 413 17.10 -25.43 -3.94
N PRO A 414 17.41 -26.54 -3.24
CA PRO A 414 18.77 -26.89 -2.89
C PRO A 414 19.64 -27.12 -4.12
N LEU A 415 20.86 -26.61 -4.14
CA LEU A 415 21.83 -26.83 -5.20
C LEU A 415 22.65 -28.11 -4.90
N VAL A 416 22.04 -29.26 -5.14
CA VAL A 416 22.61 -30.61 -4.93
C VAL A 416 22.71 -31.42 -6.24
N GLY A 417 22.60 -30.73 -7.35
CA GLY A 417 22.69 -31.35 -8.68
C GLY A 417 21.34 -31.88 -9.17
N ARG A 418 21.37 -32.93 -9.97
CA ARG A 418 20.25 -33.46 -10.77
C ARG A 418 19.09 -34.02 -9.92
N ASP A 419 19.39 -34.49 -8.72
CA ASP A 419 18.39 -35.10 -7.84
C ASP A 419 17.63 -34.08 -7.00
N ALA A 420 17.92 -32.78 -7.17
CA ALA A 420 17.28 -31.69 -6.45
C ALA A 420 15.78 -31.58 -6.75
N LYS A 421 15.04 -31.29 -5.72
CA LYS A 421 13.60 -30.95 -5.77
C LYS A 421 13.37 -29.69 -4.94
N LEU A 422 12.26 -29.02 -5.20
CA LEU A 422 11.79 -27.97 -4.29
C LEU A 422 11.52 -28.55 -2.91
N GLU A 423 12.00 -27.88 -1.87
CA GLU A 423 11.76 -28.22 -0.48
C GLU A 423 10.96 -27.10 0.18
N ALA A 424 9.92 -27.46 0.94
CA ALA A 424 9.15 -26.49 1.69
C ALA A 424 9.98 -25.95 2.88
N ILE A 425 9.91 -24.65 3.07
CA ILE A 425 10.41 -23.98 4.27
C ILE A 425 9.21 -23.79 5.19
N GLU A 426 9.11 -24.66 6.20
CA GLU A 426 8.05 -24.57 7.17
C GLU A 426 8.35 -23.48 8.20
N GLU A 427 7.41 -22.57 8.36
CA GLU A 427 7.45 -21.53 9.36
C GLU A 427 6.26 -21.73 10.31
N PRO A 428 6.52 -22.06 11.61
CA PRO A 428 5.44 -22.26 12.56
C PRO A 428 4.78 -20.93 12.94
N PRO A 429 3.51 -20.94 13.40
CA PRO A 429 2.87 -19.78 13.99
C PRO A 429 3.70 -19.23 15.17
N LEU A 430 3.78 -17.90 15.29
CA LEU A 430 4.52 -17.27 16.40
C LEU A 430 3.94 -17.73 17.74
N VAL A 431 4.83 -18.01 18.70
CA VAL A 431 4.45 -18.41 20.08
C VAL A 431 4.41 -17.22 21.03
N GLU A 432 5.12 -16.12 20.69
CA GLU A 432 5.13 -14.86 21.42
C GLU A 432 4.73 -13.71 20.48
N PRO A 433 4.09 -12.65 21.02
CA PRO A 433 3.75 -11.48 20.18
C PRO A 433 4.99 -10.84 19.57
N ALA A 434 4.98 -10.62 18.25
CA ALA A 434 6.00 -9.82 17.57
C ALA A 434 5.87 -8.33 17.91
N ALA A 435 4.64 -7.89 18.19
CA ALA A 435 4.34 -6.55 18.66
C ALA A 435 3.34 -6.59 19.80
N GLU A 436 3.59 -5.80 20.84
CA GLU A 436 2.74 -5.69 22.03
C GLU A 436 2.55 -4.22 22.39
N ILE A 437 1.31 -3.82 22.68
CA ILE A 437 0.98 -2.46 23.12
C ILE A 437 0.47 -2.52 24.55
N GLU A 438 1.08 -1.75 25.45
CA GLU A 438 0.57 -1.54 26.80
C GLU A 438 0.17 -0.07 26.97
N THR A 439 -1.13 0.18 27.23
CA THR A 439 -1.68 1.50 27.53
C THR A 439 -2.09 1.56 29.00
N ARG A 440 -1.57 2.51 29.76
CA ARG A 440 -1.93 2.76 31.16
C ARG A 440 -2.51 4.15 31.29
N ILE A 441 -3.71 4.25 31.87
CA ILE A 441 -4.45 5.50 32.06
C ILE A 441 -4.79 5.62 33.55
N ASP A 442 -4.48 6.75 34.16
CA ASP A 442 -4.85 7.04 35.54
C ASP A 442 -6.06 7.98 35.58
N LEU A 443 -7.21 7.44 35.94
CA LEU A 443 -8.47 8.15 36.10
C LEU A 443 -8.80 8.48 37.57
N THR A 444 -7.87 8.34 38.52
CA THR A 444 -8.12 8.62 39.95
C THR A 444 -8.61 10.04 40.20
N GLY A 445 -8.30 11.00 39.32
CA GLY A 445 -8.83 12.36 39.34
C GLY A 445 -10.30 12.51 38.88
N GLY A 446 -10.91 11.41 38.40
CA GLY A 446 -12.27 11.40 37.87
C GLY A 446 -12.37 11.62 36.36
N PRO A 447 -13.56 11.37 35.77
CA PRO A 447 -13.75 11.32 34.31
C PRO A 447 -13.57 12.66 33.58
N ASN A 448 -13.59 13.78 34.33
CA ASN A 448 -13.38 15.13 33.75
C ASN A 448 -11.95 15.66 33.95
N ALA A 449 -11.13 14.96 34.74
CA ALA A 449 -9.77 15.39 35.02
C ALA A 449 -8.84 14.93 33.89
N PRO A 450 -7.78 15.69 33.58
CA PRO A 450 -6.71 15.23 32.73
C PRO A 450 -6.10 13.93 33.29
N ALA A 451 -5.99 12.90 32.50
CA ALA A 451 -5.58 11.57 32.91
C ALA A 451 -4.09 11.33 32.56
N PRO A 452 -3.18 11.18 33.54
CA PRO A 452 -1.83 10.71 33.26
C PRO A 452 -1.88 9.43 32.44
N THR A 453 -1.21 9.42 31.29
CA THR A 453 -1.27 8.31 30.36
C THR A 453 0.13 7.92 29.91
N ARG A 454 0.39 6.62 29.86
CA ARG A 454 1.61 6.02 29.30
C ARG A 454 1.21 4.97 28.28
N VAL A 455 1.86 5.03 27.10
CA VAL A 455 1.77 3.97 26.07
C VAL A 455 3.17 3.41 25.87
N THR A 456 3.29 2.09 25.84
CA THR A 456 4.52 1.38 25.57
C THR A 456 4.28 0.39 24.43
N LEU A 457 5.05 0.51 23.37
CA LEU A 457 5.10 -0.42 22.25
C LEU A 457 6.34 -1.29 22.43
N LEU A 458 6.18 -2.59 22.47
CA LEU A 458 7.27 -3.55 22.58
C LEU A 458 7.27 -4.41 21.32
N TYR A 459 8.34 -4.28 20.53
CA TYR A 459 8.58 -5.09 19.35
C TYR A 459 9.62 -6.17 19.66
N ARG A 460 9.52 -7.35 19.02
CA ARG A 460 10.43 -8.48 19.19
C ARG A 460 10.96 -8.99 17.86
N GLY A 461 12.07 -9.70 17.91
CA GLY A 461 12.65 -10.40 16.77
C GLY A 461 13.05 -9.49 15.62
N ASP A 462 12.73 -9.92 14.40
CA ASP A 462 13.13 -9.22 13.17
C ASP A 462 12.45 -7.88 13.00
N LEU A 463 11.20 -7.77 13.44
CA LEU A 463 10.48 -6.49 13.42
C LEU A 463 11.16 -5.44 14.30
N ALA A 464 11.57 -5.84 15.52
CA ALA A 464 12.30 -4.96 16.42
C ALA A 464 13.67 -4.55 15.86
N LEU A 465 14.37 -5.48 15.23
CA LEU A 465 15.68 -5.24 14.63
C LEU A 465 15.60 -4.26 13.46
N SER A 466 14.63 -4.47 12.56
CA SER A 466 14.40 -3.58 11.40
C SER A 466 14.08 -2.15 11.84
N LEU A 467 13.20 -2.00 12.83
CA LEU A 467 12.87 -0.68 13.40
C LEU A 467 14.07 -0.04 14.08
N HIS A 468 14.86 -0.82 14.84
CA HIS A 468 16.06 -0.33 15.52
C HIS A 468 17.11 0.19 14.53
N GLN A 469 17.38 -0.53 13.46
CA GLN A 469 18.28 -0.09 12.40
C GLN A 469 17.85 1.24 11.76
N GLY A 470 16.56 1.40 11.49
CA GLY A 470 16.01 2.65 11.01
C GLY A 470 16.19 3.81 12.00
N TYR A 471 16.12 3.52 13.29
CA TYR A 471 16.31 4.51 14.35
C TYR A 471 17.77 4.89 14.53
N ASP A 472 18.69 3.93 14.49
CA ASP A 472 20.14 4.18 14.60
C ASP A 472 20.67 5.00 13.40
N ALA A 473 20.08 4.83 12.23
CA ALA A 473 20.39 5.62 11.04
C ALA A 473 19.84 7.07 11.11
N THR A 474 18.99 7.38 12.10
CA THR A 474 18.33 8.68 12.23
C THR A 474 18.99 9.50 13.34
N ALA A 475 19.33 10.77 13.09
CA ALA A 475 19.84 11.65 14.12
C ALA A 475 18.87 11.75 15.31
N LYS A 476 19.39 11.74 16.55
CA LYS A 476 18.58 11.66 17.77
C LYS A 476 17.49 12.76 17.87
N ALA A 477 17.78 13.98 17.41
CA ALA A 477 16.82 15.07 17.42
C ALA A 477 15.67 14.82 16.44
N ASP A 478 15.98 14.29 15.24
CA ASP A 478 15.01 13.96 14.22
C ASP A 478 14.17 12.74 14.61
N LEU A 479 14.80 11.74 15.28
CA LEU A 479 14.09 10.58 15.81
C LEU A 479 13.05 10.99 16.85
N ASN A 480 13.42 11.86 17.81
CA ASN A 480 12.47 12.34 18.82
C ASN A 480 11.31 13.12 18.18
N LYS A 481 11.59 13.90 17.14
CA LYS A 481 10.55 14.59 16.38
C LYS A 481 9.64 13.60 15.66
N LYS A 482 10.20 12.64 14.92
CA LYS A 482 9.44 11.60 14.20
C LYS A 482 8.56 10.79 15.15
N LEU A 483 9.08 10.37 16.31
CA LEU A 483 8.31 9.65 17.32
C LEU A 483 7.15 10.50 17.85
N ARG A 484 7.41 11.78 18.17
CA ARG A 484 6.36 12.69 18.62
C ARG A 484 5.29 12.91 17.55
N ASP A 485 5.69 13.15 16.30
CA ASP A 485 4.77 13.38 15.18
C ASP A 485 3.91 12.12 14.94
N SER A 486 4.52 10.93 14.94
CA SER A 486 3.83 9.64 14.80
C SER A 486 2.84 9.41 15.94
N PHE A 487 3.25 9.61 17.18
CA PHE A 487 2.36 9.45 18.33
C PHE A 487 1.24 10.47 18.35
N THR A 488 1.48 11.72 17.93
CA THR A 488 0.44 12.74 17.82
C THR A 488 -0.63 12.34 16.80
N ALA A 489 -0.23 11.74 15.69
CA ALA A 489 -1.16 11.25 14.68
C ALA A 489 -1.96 10.03 15.19
N THR A 490 -1.29 9.09 15.87
CA THR A 490 -1.92 7.83 16.34
C THR A 490 -2.79 8.05 17.58
N TYR A 491 -2.36 8.92 18.51
CA TYR A 491 -3.03 9.18 19.78
C TYR A 491 -3.38 10.68 19.95
N PRO A 492 -4.26 11.24 19.10
CA PRO A 492 -4.57 12.68 19.13
C PRO A 492 -5.23 13.14 20.44
N TRP A 493 -5.72 12.20 21.24
CA TRP A 493 -6.31 12.44 22.55
C TRP A 493 -5.29 12.56 23.70
N ILE A 494 -3.97 12.40 23.41
CA ILE A 494 -2.91 12.54 24.40
C ILE A 494 -2.06 13.79 24.11
N THR A 495 -2.00 14.70 25.09
CA THR A 495 -0.99 15.78 25.08
C THR A 495 0.35 15.21 25.49
N ILE A 496 1.26 15.06 24.53
CA ILE A 496 2.54 14.34 24.68
C ILE A 496 3.54 15.20 25.47
N GLN A 497 4.09 14.65 26.54
CA GLN A 497 5.15 15.23 27.36
C GLN A 497 6.52 14.65 26.98
N ASN A 498 6.65 13.33 27.01
CA ASN A 498 7.89 12.62 26.73
C ASN A 498 7.67 11.51 25.73
N THR A 499 8.71 11.24 24.92
CA THR A 499 8.80 10.05 24.07
C THR A 499 10.18 9.44 24.22
N GLY A 500 10.31 8.14 24.07
CA GLY A 500 11.58 7.44 24.15
C GLY A 500 11.61 6.15 23.36
N ALA A 501 12.81 5.73 22.93
CA ALA A 501 13.03 4.43 22.34
C ALA A 501 14.23 3.77 23.08
N LYS A 502 14.10 2.50 23.40
CA LYS A 502 15.14 1.71 24.08
C LYS A 502 15.29 0.37 23.38
N TRP A 503 16.50 0.09 22.91
CA TRP A 503 16.90 -1.20 22.38
C TRP A 503 17.46 -2.09 23.48
N ASP A 504 17.05 -3.33 23.51
CA ASP A 504 17.64 -4.41 24.31
C ASP A 504 18.28 -5.44 23.39
N GLU A 505 19.59 -5.35 23.29
CA GLU A 505 20.42 -6.20 22.44
C GLU A 505 20.33 -7.68 22.85
N ALA A 506 20.22 -7.99 24.14
CA ALA A 506 20.23 -9.35 24.65
C ALA A 506 18.93 -10.09 24.28
N ASN A 507 17.80 -9.42 24.36
CA ASN A 507 16.48 -9.97 24.07
C ASN A 507 15.96 -9.65 22.65
N ARG A 508 16.72 -8.87 21.86
CA ARG A 508 16.30 -8.35 20.53
C ARG A 508 14.93 -7.70 20.60
N THR A 509 14.75 -6.80 21.58
CA THR A 509 13.50 -6.07 21.74
C THR A 509 13.71 -4.57 21.63
N LEU A 510 12.76 -3.91 20.96
CA LEU A 510 12.68 -2.46 20.89
C LEU A 510 11.45 -2.00 21.65
N SER A 511 11.67 -1.25 22.73
CA SER A 511 10.61 -0.60 23.48
C SER A 511 10.51 0.86 23.09
N ILE A 512 9.34 1.30 22.64
CA ILE A 512 9.05 2.71 22.32
C ILE A 512 7.99 3.18 23.30
N SER A 513 8.22 4.33 23.96
CA SER A 513 7.33 4.82 24.99
C SER A 513 6.86 6.25 24.71
N LEU A 514 5.63 6.50 25.13
CA LEU A 514 4.99 7.80 25.17
C LEU A 514 4.49 8.02 26.59
N GLU A 515 4.76 9.21 27.15
CA GLU A 515 4.16 9.70 28.39
C GLU A 515 3.47 11.03 28.12
N GLY A 516 2.30 11.23 28.68
CA GLY A 516 1.53 12.44 28.46
C GLY A 516 0.28 12.52 29.33
N THR A 517 -0.58 13.44 28.96
CA THR A 517 -1.87 13.65 29.60
C THR A 517 -2.96 13.32 28.59
N GLY A 518 -3.76 12.31 28.90
CA GLY A 518 -4.92 11.91 28.11
C GLY A 518 -6.13 12.81 28.37
N HIS A 519 -6.81 13.17 27.29
CA HIS A 519 -8.09 13.86 27.28
C HIS A 519 -9.16 12.91 26.77
N LEU A 520 -9.80 12.19 27.71
CA LEU A 520 -10.76 11.15 27.37
C LEU A 520 -12.10 11.77 26.95
N THR A 521 -12.59 11.36 25.79
CA THR A 521 -13.91 11.82 25.31
C THR A 521 -15.00 10.89 25.82
N TRP A 522 -15.80 11.39 26.76
CA TRP A 522 -16.93 10.68 27.33
C TRP A 522 -18.22 11.03 26.63
N THR A 523 -18.99 10.04 26.21
CA THR A 523 -20.35 10.23 25.73
C THR A 523 -21.30 10.11 26.92
N THR A 524 -22.13 11.15 27.17
CA THR A 524 -23.04 11.20 28.35
C THR A 524 -24.42 10.69 27.94
N TYR A 525 -24.95 9.78 28.73
CA TYR A 525 -26.30 9.22 28.64
C TYR A 525 -27.11 9.52 29.93
N ALA A 526 -28.39 9.18 29.90
CA ALA A 526 -29.24 9.27 31.09
C ALA A 526 -28.77 8.37 32.24
N SER A 527 -28.13 7.23 31.93
CA SER A 527 -27.64 6.24 32.90
C SER A 527 -26.24 6.51 33.42
N GLY A 528 -25.40 7.24 32.68
CA GLY A 528 -24.00 7.40 32.99
C GLY A 528 -23.20 8.04 31.87
N ARG A 529 -21.90 7.86 31.90
CA ARG A 529 -20.98 8.29 30.85
C ARG A 529 -20.22 7.09 30.34
N GLN A 530 -20.04 7.00 29.03
CA GLN A 530 -19.35 5.90 28.38
C GLN A 530 -18.07 6.37 27.71
N TYR A 531 -17.01 5.60 27.86
CA TYR A 531 -15.72 5.75 27.19
C TYR A 531 -15.35 4.45 26.49
N ILE A 532 -15.22 4.48 25.15
CA ILE A 532 -14.77 3.33 24.39
C ILE A 532 -13.29 3.12 24.69
N ILE A 533 -12.94 1.94 25.19
CA ILE A 533 -11.55 1.61 25.49
C ILE A 533 -10.81 1.43 24.15
N PRO A 534 -9.68 2.11 23.93
CA PRO A 534 -8.86 1.91 22.74
C PRO A 534 -8.50 0.44 22.53
N ASP A 535 -8.36 0.03 21.28
CA ASP A 535 -8.01 -1.34 20.85
C ASP A 535 -9.04 -2.44 21.24
N SER A 536 -10.20 -2.05 21.77
CA SER A 536 -11.25 -3.01 22.15
C SER A 536 -11.96 -3.67 20.96
N GLN A 537 -11.86 -3.07 19.78
CA GLN A 537 -12.36 -3.63 18.52
C GLN A 537 -11.42 -4.70 18.00
N LEU A 538 -11.94 -5.87 17.66
CA LEU A 538 -11.19 -6.95 17.07
C LEU A 538 -11.61 -7.16 15.62
N GLY A 539 -10.76 -7.75 14.80
CA GLY A 539 -11.09 -8.11 13.43
C GLY A 539 -10.62 -7.10 12.37
N GLY A 540 -10.41 -5.85 12.73
CA GLY A 540 -10.01 -4.79 11.78
C GLY A 540 -10.98 -4.62 10.61
N GLU A 541 -10.61 -3.77 9.65
CA GLU A 541 -11.37 -3.58 8.42
C GLU A 541 -10.86 -4.56 7.35
N VAL A 542 -11.46 -5.74 7.27
CA VAL A 542 -11.15 -6.75 6.26
C VAL A 542 -12.26 -6.76 5.21
N SER A 543 -11.92 -6.37 3.98
CA SER A 543 -12.79 -6.63 2.83
C SER A 543 -12.24 -7.82 2.05
N LEU A 544 -13.05 -8.86 1.94
CA LEU A 544 -12.77 -10.06 1.17
C LEU A 544 -13.54 -10.03 -0.18
N GLU A 545 -13.87 -8.84 -0.68
CA GLU A 545 -14.53 -8.66 -1.98
C GLU A 545 -13.51 -8.62 -3.11
N ARG A 546 -13.90 -9.12 -4.28
CA ARG A 546 -13.10 -9.09 -5.50
C ARG A 546 -13.91 -8.53 -6.65
N ALA A 547 -13.22 -7.88 -7.59
CA ALA A 547 -13.78 -7.41 -8.83
C ALA A 547 -14.44 -8.54 -9.62
N ASP A 548 -15.44 -8.21 -10.43
CA ASP A 548 -16.23 -9.22 -11.16
C ASP A 548 -15.42 -9.98 -12.22
N ASP A 549 -14.38 -9.35 -12.77
CA ASP A 549 -13.45 -9.91 -13.74
C ASP A 549 -12.29 -10.70 -13.12
N ALA A 550 -12.11 -10.64 -11.78
CA ALA A 550 -11.06 -11.38 -11.09
C ALA A 550 -11.41 -12.87 -10.92
N ASP A 551 -10.38 -13.68 -10.62
CA ASP A 551 -10.59 -15.08 -10.23
C ASP A 551 -11.19 -15.16 -8.83
N LYS A 552 -12.50 -15.43 -8.77
CA LYS A 552 -13.24 -15.54 -7.51
C LYS A 552 -12.95 -16.85 -6.77
N SER A 553 -12.31 -17.83 -7.40
CA SER A 553 -11.94 -19.11 -6.78
C SER A 553 -10.60 -19.08 -6.05
N ALA A 554 -9.78 -18.06 -6.31
CA ALA A 554 -8.49 -17.91 -5.64
C ALA A 554 -8.65 -17.74 -4.12
N PRO A 555 -7.82 -18.37 -3.27
CA PRO A 555 -7.86 -18.16 -1.82
C PRO A 555 -7.45 -16.74 -1.44
N TYR A 556 -7.74 -16.33 -0.20
CA TYR A 556 -7.29 -15.07 0.35
C TYR A 556 -6.06 -15.29 1.24
N ALA A 557 -5.01 -14.49 1.00
CA ALA A 557 -3.81 -14.50 1.84
C ALA A 557 -4.10 -13.90 3.22
N ILE A 558 -3.57 -14.54 4.24
CA ILE A 558 -3.59 -14.09 5.62
C ILE A 558 -2.19 -13.59 5.96
N PRO A 559 -2.04 -12.42 6.62
CA PRO A 559 -0.75 -12.02 7.16
C PRO A 559 -0.18 -13.12 8.05
N TYR A 560 0.98 -13.68 7.66
CA TYR A 560 1.58 -14.82 8.34
C TYR A 560 3.11 -14.78 8.25
N PRO A 561 3.84 -15.06 9.36
CA PRO A 561 3.28 -15.26 10.70
C PRO A 561 2.93 -13.89 11.34
N MET A 562 1.80 -13.84 12.03
CA MET A 562 1.37 -12.64 12.74
C MET A 562 0.96 -13.00 14.17
N PHE A 563 1.45 -12.26 15.14
CA PHE A 563 0.97 -12.29 16.51
C PHE A 563 1.13 -10.91 17.12
N PHE A 564 0.00 -10.28 17.40
CA PHE A 564 -0.11 -9.01 18.08
C PHE A 564 -0.81 -9.18 19.41
N ALA A 565 -0.40 -8.43 20.45
CA ALA A 565 -1.09 -8.36 21.72
C ALA A 565 -1.22 -6.91 22.18
N GLY A 566 -2.33 -6.62 22.87
CA GLY A 566 -2.62 -5.32 23.47
C GLY A 566 -3.13 -5.45 24.87
N ARG A 567 -2.73 -4.55 25.77
CA ARG A 567 -3.24 -4.45 27.12
C ARG A 567 -3.50 -3.01 27.48
N THR A 568 -4.76 -2.68 27.80
CA THR A 568 -5.14 -1.38 28.34
C THR A 568 -5.52 -1.54 29.81
N SER A 569 -4.95 -0.70 30.67
CA SER A 569 -5.20 -0.69 32.11
C SER A 569 -5.61 0.72 32.52
N ILE A 570 -6.78 0.86 33.14
CA ILE A 570 -7.35 2.12 33.56
C ILE A 570 -7.55 2.08 35.09
N THR A 571 -6.76 2.86 35.82
CA THR A 571 -6.93 3.01 37.28
C THR A 571 -8.12 3.92 37.57
N LEU A 572 -9.11 3.43 38.29
CA LEU A 572 -10.39 4.07 38.51
C LEU A 572 -10.44 4.84 39.86
N PRO A 573 -11.23 5.92 39.98
CA PRO A 573 -11.51 6.58 41.24
C PRO A 573 -12.23 5.62 42.21
N ASP A 574 -12.13 5.90 43.48
CA ASP A 574 -12.87 5.18 44.55
C ASP A 574 -12.83 3.66 44.44
N ARG A 575 -11.68 3.12 43.98
CA ARG A 575 -11.49 1.69 43.71
C ARG A 575 -12.51 1.12 42.73
N GLY A 576 -12.98 1.92 41.73
CA GLY A 576 -13.91 1.52 40.70
C GLY A 576 -15.37 1.43 41.12
N ALA A 577 -15.73 2.04 42.27
CA ALA A 577 -17.11 2.03 42.74
C ALA A 577 -18.05 2.72 41.73
N GLY A 578 -19.04 2.01 41.23
CA GLY A 578 -20.02 2.46 40.25
C GLY A 578 -19.56 2.46 38.81
N TYR A 579 -18.34 2.01 38.52
CA TYR A 579 -17.86 1.78 37.16
C TYR A 579 -18.15 0.35 36.72
N THR A 580 -18.55 0.18 35.46
CA THR A 580 -18.77 -1.13 34.82
C THR A 580 -18.08 -1.19 33.47
N LEU A 581 -17.81 -2.42 33.00
CA LEU A 581 -17.41 -2.68 31.63
C LEU A 581 -18.60 -3.26 30.90
N GLU A 582 -18.93 -2.66 29.78
CA GLU A 582 -20.10 -3.02 28.98
C GLU A 582 -19.69 -3.24 27.54
N GLY A 583 -20.58 -3.76 26.68
CA GLY A 583 -20.37 -3.98 25.26
C GLY A 583 -19.93 -5.39 24.91
N GLY A 584 -18.98 -5.51 24.00
CA GLY A 584 -18.50 -6.81 23.54
C GLY A 584 -17.88 -7.63 24.66
N GLY A 585 -18.38 -8.85 24.86
CA GLY A 585 -17.90 -9.77 25.91
C GLY A 585 -16.51 -10.34 25.61
N ASP A 586 -16.09 -11.30 26.46
CA ASP A 586 -14.88 -12.07 26.23
C ASP A 586 -14.98 -12.83 24.90
N VAL A 587 -13.88 -12.85 24.15
CA VAL A 587 -13.75 -13.51 22.85
C VAL A 587 -12.57 -14.48 22.91
N ASP A 588 -12.78 -15.68 22.41
CA ASP A 588 -11.73 -16.68 22.16
C ASP A 588 -12.18 -17.50 20.95
N ARG A 589 -11.86 -17.01 19.74
CA ARG A 589 -12.40 -17.56 18.49
C ARG A 589 -11.38 -17.55 17.39
N GLU A 590 -11.36 -18.60 16.59
CA GLU A 590 -10.66 -18.61 15.30
C GLU A 590 -11.63 -18.17 14.19
N ILE A 591 -11.20 -17.17 13.41
CA ILE A 591 -11.90 -16.69 12.22
C ILE A 591 -10.85 -16.45 11.13
N ALA A 592 -11.10 -16.98 9.95
CA ALA A 592 -10.22 -16.83 8.81
C ALA A 592 -8.75 -17.26 9.10
N GLY A 593 -8.53 -18.30 9.90
CA GLY A 593 -7.19 -18.75 10.26
C GLY A 593 -6.43 -17.84 11.23
N ILE A 594 -7.14 -16.91 11.88
CA ILE A 594 -6.60 -16.03 12.92
C ILE A 594 -7.39 -16.30 14.20
N VAL A 595 -6.67 -16.55 15.29
CA VAL A 595 -7.24 -16.62 16.63
C VAL A 595 -7.35 -15.21 17.19
N TYR A 596 -8.55 -14.80 17.53
CA TYR A 596 -8.88 -13.56 18.21
C TYR A 596 -9.17 -13.82 19.67
N HIS A 597 -8.49 -13.11 20.54
CA HIS A 597 -8.69 -13.15 21.97
C HIS A 597 -9.02 -11.76 22.49
N ARG A 598 -10.03 -11.65 23.36
CA ARG A 598 -10.35 -10.45 24.13
C ARG A 598 -10.85 -10.86 25.50
N LYS A 599 -10.34 -10.21 26.54
CA LYS A 599 -10.78 -10.36 27.90
C LYS A 599 -10.83 -9.01 28.60
N SER A 600 -11.91 -8.75 29.33
CA SER A 600 -12.07 -7.51 30.08
C SER A 600 -12.54 -7.77 31.52
N ALA A 601 -12.02 -6.99 32.49
CA ALA A 601 -12.39 -7.13 33.88
C ALA A 601 -12.11 -5.85 34.67
N ILE A 602 -12.86 -5.60 35.75
CA ILE A 602 -12.50 -4.63 36.78
C ILE A 602 -12.08 -5.41 38.03
N VAL A 603 -10.82 -5.28 38.42
CA VAL A 603 -10.26 -5.96 39.58
C VAL A 603 -9.45 -4.96 40.42
N GLY A 604 -9.74 -4.86 41.72
CA GLY A 604 -8.99 -4.00 42.64
C GLY A 604 -8.99 -2.52 42.30
N GLY A 605 -10.01 -2.06 41.57
CA GLY A 605 -10.14 -0.66 41.15
C GLY A 605 -9.41 -0.35 39.83
N THR A 606 -8.99 -1.36 39.08
CA THR A 606 -8.40 -1.22 37.76
C THR A 606 -9.26 -1.93 36.72
N ALA A 607 -9.72 -1.23 35.74
CA ALA A 607 -10.33 -1.82 34.53
C ALA A 607 -9.20 -2.24 33.58
N THR A 608 -9.24 -3.50 33.15
CA THR A 608 -8.26 -4.08 32.21
C THR A 608 -8.98 -4.60 30.97
N LEU A 609 -8.36 -4.38 29.85
CA LEU A 609 -8.69 -5.01 28.57
C LEU A 609 -7.45 -5.67 28.03
N GLU A 610 -7.53 -6.95 27.71
CA GLU A 610 -6.49 -7.71 27.02
C GLU A 610 -7.03 -8.15 25.68
N VAL A 611 -6.26 -7.93 24.63
CA VAL A 611 -6.60 -8.31 23.26
C VAL A 611 -5.43 -8.99 22.59
N SER A 612 -5.70 -9.95 21.73
CA SER A 612 -4.66 -10.43 20.81
C SER A 612 -5.25 -11.00 19.54
N ASN A 613 -4.43 -11.01 18.48
CA ASN A 613 -4.70 -11.72 17.25
C ASN A 613 -3.45 -12.47 16.79
N ARG A 614 -3.62 -13.74 16.43
CA ARG A 614 -2.54 -14.64 16.05
C ARG A 614 -2.94 -15.47 14.85
N SER A 615 -2.21 -15.38 13.76
CA SER A 615 -2.44 -16.21 12.58
C SER A 615 -1.94 -17.64 12.80
N LEU A 616 -2.72 -18.61 12.35
CA LEU A 616 -2.40 -20.05 12.41
C LEU A 616 -2.11 -20.63 11.02
N GLN A 617 -2.56 -19.96 9.96
CA GLN A 617 -2.41 -20.40 8.58
C GLN A 617 -2.20 -19.19 7.64
N ARG A 618 -1.69 -19.45 6.45
CA ARG A 618 -1.31 -18.42 5.48
C ARG A 618 -2.44 -17.95 4.59
N GLU A 619 -3.50 -18.71 4.45
CA GLU A 619 -4.61 -18.42 3.55
C GLU A 619 -5.91 -19.09 3.99
N ILE A 620 -7.01 -18.55 3.53
CA ILE A 620 -8.34 -19.15 3.60
C ILE A 620 -8.90 -19.37 2.20
N GLN A 621 -9.70 -20.42 2.05
CA GLN A 621 -10.34 -20.70 0.78
C GLN A 621 -11.42 -19.68 0.44
N ALA A 622 -11.63 -19.43 -0.85
CA ALA A 622 -12.55 -18.39 -1.32
C ALA A 622 -14.00 -18.58 -0.85
N ASP A 623 -14.45 -19.84 -0.71
CA ASP A 623 -15.79 -20.17 -0.25
C ASP A 623 -16.01 -19.89 1.25
N ALA A 624 -14.94 -19.87 2.05
CA ALA A 624 -14.98 -19.50 3.46
C ALA A 624 -15.00 -17.97 3.69
N ALA A 625 -14.59 -17.18 2.70
CA ALA A 625 -14.41 -15.74 2.84
C ALA A 625 -15.69 -14.97 3.25
N PRO A 626 -16.88 -15.19 2.69
CA PRO A 626 -18.09 -14.45 3.09
C PRO A 626 -18.49 -14.67 4.56
N ALA A 627 -18.33 -15.89 5.05
CA ALA A 627 -18.61 -16.20 6.46
C ALA A 627 -17.56 -15.59 7.40
N ALA A 628 -16.29 -15.60 6.96
CA ALA A 628 -15.20 -14.97 7.69
C ALA A 628 -15.36 -13.44 7.77
N GLU A 629 -15.69 -12.78 6.66
CA GLU A 629 -15.95 -11.34 6.61
C GLU A 629 -17.09 -10.93 7.55
N SER A 630 -18.22 -11.64 7.50
CA SER A 630 -19.35 -11.39 8.39
C SER A 630 -18.97 -11.56 9.87
N ALA A 631 -18.18 -12.60 10.19
CA ALA A 631 -17.74 -12.84 11.56
C ALA A 631 -16.74 -11.77 12.05
N LEU A 632 -15.81 -11.31 11.19
CA LEU A 632 -14.87 -10.24 11.48
C LEU A 632 -15.58 -8.90 11.66
N GLN A 633 -16.56 -8.60 10.82
CA GLN A 633 -17.40 -7.42 10.95
C GLN A 633 -18.14 -7.44 12.31
N THR A 634 -18.72 -8.58 12.71
CA THR A 634 -19.39 -8.72 14.00
C THR A 634 -18.43 -8.44 15.17
N LEU A 635 -17.19 -8.93 15.11
CA LEU A 635 -16.19 -8.64 16.15
C LEU A 635 -15.82 -7.17 16.21
N ASN A 636 -15.68 -6.52 15.05
CA ASN A 636 -15.32 -5.11 14.95
C ASN A 636 -16.44 -4.19 15.46
N GLU A 637 -17.69 -4.60 15.31
CA GLU A 637 -18.87 -3.85 15.75
C GLU A 637 -19.16 -3.97 17.26
N GLN A 638 -18.40 -4.76 18.00
CA GLN A 638 -18.59 -5.01 19.43
C GLN A 638 -17.41 -4.49 20.28
N PRO A 639 -17.21 -3.16 20.38
CA PRO A 639 -16.18 -2.61 21.27
C PRO A 639 -16.54 -2.84 22.74
N VAL A 640 -15.54 -2.74 23.60
CA VAL A 640 -15.74 -2.68 25.06
C VAL A 640 -15.64 -1.21 25.48
N TRP A 641 -16.60 -0.78 26.32
CA TRP A 641 -16.57 0.55 26.90
C TRP A 641 -16.64 0.51 28.43
N LEU A 642 -16.02 1.51 29.01
CA LEU A 642 -16.09 1.79 30.45
C LEU A 642 -17.25 2.72 30.69
N GLU A 643 -18.19 2.34 31.56
CA GLU A 643 -19.29 3.19 32.01
C GLU A 643 -18.93 3.83 33.36
N ALA A 644 -19.07 5.15 33.45
CA ALA A 644 -18.84 5.93 34.66
C ALA A 644 -20.14 6.49 35.20
N PRO A 645 -20.36 6.54 36.56
CA PRO A 645 -21.56 7.09 37.13
C PRO A 645 -21.66 8.63 36.89
N LEU A 646 -22.87 9.16 36.82
CA LEU A 646 -23.08 10.61 36.79
C LEU A 646 -22.70 11.23 38.14
N ALA A 647 -22.00 12.37 38.13
CA ALA A 647 -21.64 13.09 39.34
C ALA A 647 -22.92 13.59 40.08
N GLY A 648 -23.10 13.12 41.33
CA GLY A 648 -24.27 13.47 42.15
C GLY A 648 -25.42 12.45 42.10
N ALA A 649 -25.31 11.35 41.42
CA ALA A 649 -26.27 10.26 41.51
C ALA A 649 -26.18 9.60 42.91
N PRO A 650 -27.31 9.37 43.63
CA PRO A 650 -27.27 8.63 44.87
C PRO A 650 -26.75 7.23 44.65
N LYS A 651 -25.96 6.73 45.63
CA LYS A 651 -25.43 5.35 45.64
C LYS A 651 -26.59 4.40 45.37
N PRO A 652 -26.52 3.54 44.34
CA PRO A 652 -27.61 2.61 44.06
C PRO A 652 -27.82 1.69 45.26
N PRO A 653 -29.08 1.47 45.68
CA PRO A 653 -29.38 0.45 46.67
C PRO A 653 -29.02 -0.93 46.04
N PRO A 654 -28.71 -1.92 46.90
CA PRO A 654 -28.46 -3.27 46.40
C PRO A 654 -29.64 -3.71 45.55
N ALA A 655 -29.39 -4.27 44.41
CA ALA A 655 -30.33 -4.60 43.34
C ALA A 655 -31.67 -5.14 43.86
N SER A 656 -32.69 -4.28 43.87
CA SER A 656 -34.08 -4.70 43.88
C SER A 656 -34.66 -4.51 42.49
N LYS A 657 -35.10 -5.56 41.89
CA LYS A 657 -35.85 -5.60 40.64
C LYS A 657 -37.08 -4.70 40.78
N THR A 658 -37.07 -3.48 40.27
CA THR A 658 -38.28 -2.70 40.04
C THR A 658 -38.10 -1.73 38.87
N SER A 659 -38.69 -2.13 37.77
CA SER A 659 -39.45 -1.36 36.78
C SER A 659 -38.98 0.09 36.48
N SER A 660 -38.12 0.23 35.54
CA SER A 660 -38.12 1.35 34.57
C SER A 660 -39.24 1.11 33.56
N ALA A 661 -39.97 2.15 33.19
CA ALA A 661 -40.97 2.06 32.14
C ALA A 661 -40.32 1.49 30.90
N THR A 662 -40.58 0.26 30.59
CA THR A 662 -40.10 -0.53 29.49
C THR A 662 -40.56 0.11 28.20
N LEU A 663 -39.64 0.78 27.48
CA LEU A 663 -39.64 0.60 26.05
C LEU A 663 -39.43 -0.90 25.86
N THR A 664 -40.48 -1.60 25.50
CA THR A 664 -40.44 -3.04 25.21
C THR A 664 -39.28 -3.24 24.25
N GLU A 665 -38.36 -4.12 24.65
CA GLU A 665 -37.21 -4.43 23.80
C GLU A 665 -37.74 -4.93 22.44
N PRO A 666 -37.33 -4.31 21.30
CA PRO A 666 -37.84 -4.70 20.01
C PRO A 666 -37.52 -6.18 19.78
N SER A 667 -38.46 -6.93 19.26
CA SER A 667 -38.29 -8.34 18.91
C SER A 667 -38.15 -8.53 17.38
N THR A 668 -38.26 -7.46 16.60
CA THR A 668 -38.25 -7.50 15.14
C THR A 668 -37.17 -6.58 14.58
N ALA A 669 -36.68 -6.90 13.36
CA ALA A 669 -35.73 -6.08 12.63
C ALA A 669 -36.21 -4.63 12.49
N GLU A 670 -37.49 -4.43 12.14
CA GLU A 670 -38.10 -3.11 11.99
C GLU A 670 -38.13 -2.33 13.33
N GLY A 671 -38.44 -3.00 14.44
CA GLY A 671 -38.46 -2.38 15.75
C GLY A 671 -37.06 -1.91 16.18
N PHE A 672 -36.01 -2.69 15.93
CA PHE A 672 -34.64 -2.29 16.16
C PHE A 672 -34.20 -1.17 15.22
N ALA A 673 -34.59 -1.20 13.94
CA ALA A 673 -34.30 -0.13 12.99
C ALA A 673 -34.92 1.20 13.41
N GLN A 674 -36.17 1.18 13.89
CA GLN A 674 -36.88 2.40 14.34
C GLN A 674 -36.24 2.98 15.59
N ARG A 675 -35.95 2.15 16.59
CA ARG A 675 -35.29 2.60 17.82
C ARG A 675 -33.85 3.07 17.56
N GLY A 676 -33.11 2.37 16.67
CA GLY A 676 -31.77 2.77 16.23
C GLY A 676 -31.77 4.11 15.50
N LEU A 677 -32.78 4.35 14.64
CA LEU A 677 -32.95 5.67 13.99
C LEU A 677 -33.28 6.77 15.00
N GLN A 678 -34.08 6.49 16.03
CA GLN A 678 -34.35 7.42 17.09
C GLN A 678 -33.06 7.78 17.84
N PHE A 679 -32.26 6.80 18.20
CA PHE A 679 -30.95 7.01 18.83
C PHE A 679 -29.99 7.80 17.92
N LEU A 680 -30.02 7.58 16.61
CA LEU A 680 -29.24 8.35 15.66
C LEU A 680 -29.64 9.83 15.64
N VAL A 681 -30.95 10.12 15.68
CA VAL A 681 -31.49 11.48 15.77
C VAL A 681 -31.09 12.15 17.09
N GLU A 682 -31.13 11.39 18.18
CA GLU A 682 -30.69 11.82 19.51
C GLU A 682 -29.18 11.95 19.65
N ARG A 683 -28.41 11.63 18.60
CA ARG A 683 -26.94 11.58 18.56
C ARG A 683 -26.34 10.57 19.54
N ASN A 684 -27.14 9.57 19.93
CA ASN A 684 -26.71 8.43 20.72
C ASN A 684 -26.15 7.36 19.78
N TYR A 685 -25.00 7.65 19.19
CA TYR A 685 -24.41 6.80 18.14
C TYR A 685 -24.11 5.36 18.58
N PRO A 686 -23.59 5.08 19.80
CA PRO A 686 -23.39 3.71 20.23
C PRO A 686 -24.68 2.89 20.35
N ALA A 687 -25.75 3.47 20.92
CA ALA A 687 -27.05 2.79 21.00
C ALA A 687 -27.69 2.63 19.61
N ALA A 688 -27.57 3.65 18.76
CA ALA A 688 -27.97 3.58 17.37
C ALA A 688 -27.25 2.43 16.64
N LEU A 689 -25.94 2.32 16.81
CA LEU A 689 -25.12 1.28 16.21
C LEU A 689 -25.56 -0.11 16.67
N ALA A 690 -25.75 -0.33 17.98
CA ALA A 690 -26.20 -1.61 18.53
C ALA A 690 -27.55 -2.05 17.94
N ASP A 691 -28.54 -1.16 17.95
CA ASP A 691 -29.89 -1.48 17.45
C ASP A 691 -29.91 -1.67 15.91
N LEU A 692 -29.21 -0.81 15.17
CA LEU A 692 -29.12 -0.93 13.71
C LEU A 692 -28.34 -2.19 13.31
N THR A 693 -27.32 -2.58 14.09
CA THR A 693 -26.62 -3.86 13.87
C THR A 693 -27.58 -5.03 14.11
N ARG A 694 -28.31 -5.01 15.21
CA ARG A 694 -29.29 -6.07 15.48
C ARG A 694 -30.38 -6.15 14.41
N SER A 695 -30.80 -5.00 13.90
CA SER A 695 -31.74 -4.93 12.77
C SER A 695 -31.16 -5.56 11.48
N THR A 696 -29.88 -5.29 11.16
CA THR A 696 -29.22 -5.87 9.96
C THR A 696 -29.00 -7.37 10.07
N GLU A 697 -28.79 -7.90 11.28
CA GLU A 697 -28.71 -9.34 11.54
C GLU A 697 -30.05 -10.05 11.30
N LEU A 698 -31.15 -9.41 11.72
CA LEU A 698 -32.49 -9.97 11.61
C LEU A 698 -33.09 -9.80 10.19
N ASP A 699 -32.73 -8.72 9.49
CA ASP A 699 -33.13 -8.47 8.10
C ASP A 699 -31.95 -7.88 7.30
N PRO A 700 -31.12 -8.72 6.69
CA PRO A 700 -29.99 -8.28 5.86
C PRO A 700 -30.41 -7.74 4.49
N SER A 701 -31.71 -7.62 4.20
CA SER A 701 -32.22 -7.10 2.94
C SER A 701 -32.73 -5.64 3.03
N ASN A 702 -32.67 -5.00 4.18
CA ASN A 702 -33.19 -3.65 4.41
C ASN A 702 -32.12 -2.57 4.11
N GLU A 703 -32.17 -1.98 2.93
CA GLU A 703 -31.24 -0.91 2.49
C GLU A 703 -31.19 0.27 3.47
N LYS A 704 -32.34 0.66 4.04
CA LYS A 704 -32.37 1.82 4.93
C LYS A 704 -31.64 1.59 6.23
N THR A 705 -31.62 0.36 6.73
CA THR A 705 -30.91 0.02 7.96
C THR A 705 -29.41 0.12 7.76
N PHE A 706 -28.87 -0.41 6.64
CA PHE A 706 -27.47 -0.25 6.28
C PHE A 706 -27.11 1.23 6.07
N TYR A 707 -27.95 1.99 5.38
CA TYR A 707 -27.72 3.43 5.21
C TYR A 707 -27.63 4.16 6.56
N ASN A 708 -28.56 3.93 7.47
CA ASN A 708 -28.57 4.58 8.79
C ASN A 708 -27.39 4.14 9.66
N ARG A 709 -26.98 2.87 9.57
CA ARG A 709 -25.79 2.37 10.27
C ARG A 709 -24.52 2.99 9.69
N GLY A 710 -24.40 3.12 8.37
CA GLY A 710 -23.32 3.83 7.70
C GLY A 710 -23.22 5.30 8.14
N VAL A 711 -24.36 6.00 8.28
CA VAL A 711 -24.40 7.36 8.84
C VAL A 711 -23.92 7.39 10.28
N THR A 712 -24.27 6.37 11.08
CA THR A 712 -23.82 6.24 12.46
C THR A 712 -22.31 6.01 12.53
N TYR A 713 -21.74 5.14 11.68
CA TYR A 713 -20.30 4.94 11.57
C TYR A 713 -19.56 6.22 11.16
N ALA A 714 -20.09 6.95 10.19
CA ALA A 714 -19.52 8.22 9.75
C ALA A 714 -19.47 9.24 10.89
N ALA A 715 -20.53 9.31 11.71
CA ALA A 715 -20.59 10.19 12.87
C ALA A 715 -19.60 9.80 13.99
N LEU A 716 -19.18 8.53 14.02
CA LEU A 716 -18.15 8.00 14.92
C LEU A 716 -16.72 8.12 14.34
N GLY A 717 -16.54 8.67 13.14
CA GLY A 717 -15.24 8.77 12.47
C GLY A 717 -14.76 7.45 11.85
N GLN A 718 -15.63 6.43 11.78
CA GLN A 718 -15.32 5.11 11.22
C GLN A 718 -15.65 5.09 9.73
N PHE A 719 -14.84 5.82 8.94
CA PHE A 719 -15.15 6.14 7.55
C PHE A 719 -15.18 4.91 6.64
N GLN A 720 -14.32 3.93 6.89
CA GLN A 720 -14.32 2.70 6.09
C GLN A 720 -15.54 1.83 6.39
N SER A 721 -15.92 1.66 7.66
CA SER A 721 -17.13 0.94 8.04
C SER A 721 -18.39 1.61 7.46
N ALA A 722 -18.43 2.95 7.50
CA ALA A 722 -19.49 3.73 6.87
C ALA A 722 -19.57 3.47 5.36
N LYS A 723 -18.42 3.49 4.66
CA LYS A 723 -18.33 3.18 3.23
C LYS A 723 -18.87 1.77 2.94
N ASN A 724 -18.46 0.77 3.71
CA ASN A 724 -18.90 -0.62 3.52
C ASN A 724 -20.42 -0.77 3.67
N ASP A 725 -21.03 -0.07 4.63
CA ASP A 725 -22.47 -0.06 4.81
C ASP A 725 -23.20 0.68 3.67
N PHE A 726 -22.62 1.77 3.16
CA PHE A 726 -23.18 2.42 1.96
C PHE A 726 -23.01 1.55 0.72
N ASP A 727 -21.92 0.81 0.58
CA ASP A 727 -21.75 -0.20 -0.46
C ASP A 727 -22.83 -1.28 -0.36
N ARG A 728 -23.13 -1.77 0.84
CA ARG A 728 -24.20 -2.75 1.05
C ARG A 728 -25.57 -2.16 0.72
N ALA A 729 -25.84 -0.93 1.14
CA ALA A 729 -27.07 -0.22 0.79
C ALA A 729 -27.22 -0.07 -0.73
N LEU A 730 -26.16 0.24 -1.45
CA LEU A 730 -26.13 0.38 -2.90
C LEU A 730 -26.29 -0.95 -3.63
N ARG A 731 -25.77 -2.06 -3.09
CA ARG A 731 -26.04 -3.40 -3.64
C ARG A 731 -27.54 -3.74 -3.55
N LEU A 732 -28.19 -3.36 -2.45
CA LEU A 732 -29.64 -3.59 -2.26
C LEU A 732 -30.49 -2.61 -3.09
N LYS A 733 -30.01 -1.37 -3.27
CA LYS A 733 -30.69 -0.34 -4.02
C LYS A 733 -29.71 0.48 -4.88
N PRO A 734 -29.34 -0.01 -6.07
CA PRO A 734 -28.30 0.59 -6.90
C PRO A 734 -28.54 2.04 -7.35
N LYS A 735 -29.75 2.57 -7.22
CA LYS A 735 -30.11 3.96 -7.58
C LYS A 735 -30.37 4.84 -6.34
N SER A 736 -29.88 4.49 -5.17
CA SER A 736 -30.00 5.30 -3.97
C SER A 736 -29.07 6.52 -4.04
N SER A 737 -29.57 7.66 -4.50
CA SER A 737 -28.79 8.91 -4.60
C SER A 737 -28.19 9.35 -3.26
N ARG A 738 -28.92 9.14 -2.16
CA ARG A 738 -28.44 9.44 -0.79
C ARG A 738 -27.27 8.55 -0.39
N ALA A 739 -27.33 7.24 -0.69
CA ALA A 739 -26.25 6.33 -0.38
C ALA A 739 -25.00 6.61 -1.22
N MET A 740 -25.16 6.96 -2.52
CA MET A 740 -24.06 7.40 -3.37
C MET A 740 -23.40 8.67 -2.82
N ALA A 741 -24.19 9.70 -2.48
CA ALA A 741 -23.66 10.96 -1.95
C ALA A 741 -22.97 10.75 -0.60
N ALA A 742 -23.52 9.91 0.27
CA ALA A 742 -22.90 9.56 1.55
C ALA A 742 -21.59 8.77 1.37
N ARG A 743 -21.55 7.80 0.43
CA ARG A 743 -20.32 7.07 0.10
C ARG A 743 -19.27 8.00 -0.50
N GLY A 744 -19.66 8.89 -1.42
CA GLY A 744 -18.76 9.90 -1.99
C GLY A 744 -18.09 10.76 -0.92
N ARG A 745 -18.82 11.13 0.15
CA ARG A 745 -18.22 11.83 1.29
C ARG A 745 -17.20 10.96 2.02
N MET A 746 -17.50 9.68 2.27
CA MET A 746 -16.53 8.76 2.90
C MET A 746 -15.28 8.55 2.06
N LEU A 747 -15.42 8.51 0.73
CA LEU A 747 -14.28 8.40 -0.18
C LEU A 747 -13.36 9.63 -0.10
N LEU A 748 -13.89 10.83 0.15
CA LEU A 748 -13.05 12.01 0.42
C LEU A 748 -12.28 11.89 1.74
N GLU A 749 -12.92 11.40 2.80
CA GLU A 749 -12.25 11.15 4.09
C GLU A 749 -11.17 10.04 4.00
N LEU A 750 -11.27 9.19 2.98
CA LEU A 750 -10.32 8.12 2.65
C LEU A 750 -9.34 8.52 1.52
N ASP A 751 -9.25 9.81 1.17
CA ASP A 751 -8.40 10.38 0.11
C ASP A 751 -8.67 9.88 -1.32
N ASP A 752 -9.83 9.26 -1.60
CA ASP A 752 -10.28 8.85 -2.94
C ASP A 752 -11.17 9.93 -3.58
N GLU A 753 -10.56 11.00 -4.08
CA GLU A 753 -11.30 12.09 -4.77
C GLU A 753 -11.98 11.62 -6.07
N ALA A 754 -11.36 10.71 -6.81
CA ALA A 754 -11.89 10.24 -8.09
C ALA A 754 -13.15 9.41 -7.89
N GLY A 755 -13.13 8.48 -6.94
CA GLY A 755 -14.30 7.72 -6.52
C GLY A 755 -15.42 8.62 -5.99
N ALA A 756 -15.07 9.60 -5.16
CA ALA A 756 -16.05 10.56 -4.63
C ALA A 756 -16.76 11.35 -5.74
N ARG A 757 -16.02 11.84 -6.73
CA ARG A 757 -16.61 12.54 -7.88
C ARG A 757 -17.57 11.65 -8.67
N THR A 758 -17.15 10.40 -8.92
CA THR A 758 -17.97 9.41 -9.61
C THR A 758 -19.29 9.20 -8.87
N ASP A 759 -19.25 9.04 -7.56
CA ASP A 759 -20.43 8.85 -6.74
C ASP A 759 -21.34 10.08 -6.69
N PHE A 760 -20.79 11.28 -6.57
CA PHE A 760 -21.60 12.50 -6.59
C PHE A 760 -22.27 12.72 -7.96
N GLU A 761 -21.58 12.45 -9.07
CA GLU A 761 -22.20 12.55 -10.40
C GLU A 761 -23.29 11.48 -10.58
N ALA A 762 -23.05 10.26 -10.14
CA ALA A 762 -24.06 9.20 -10.16
C ALA A 762 -25.27 9.55 -9.28
N ALA A 763 -25.05 10.14 -8.11
CA ALA A 763 -26.12 10.61 -7.23
C ALA A 763 -26.98 11.72 -7.87
N VAL A 764 -26.33 12.70 -8.53
CA VAL A 764 -27.03 13.77 -9.27
C VAL A 764 -27.84 13.21 -10.45
N LEU A 765 -27.30 12.20 -11.15
CA LEU A 765 -28.01 11.52 -12.23
C LEU A 765 -29.21 10.70 -11.71
N ALA A 766 -29.08 10.09 -10.55
CA ALA A 766 -30.15 9.27 -9.94
C ALA A 766 -31.28 10.12 -9.35
N ALA A 767 -31.01 11.35 -8.94
CA ALA A 767 -31.99 12.30 -8.39
C ALA A 767 -31.80 13.70 -8.99
N PRO A 768 -32.09 13.88 -10.28
CA PRO A 768 -31.80 15.13 -10.97
C PRO A 768 -32.58 16.35 -10.44
N ASP A 769 -33.72 16.15 -9.84
CA ASP A 769 -34.59 17.21 -9.31
C ASP A 769 -34.44 17.44 -7.80
N ASP A 770 -33.43 16.81 -7.16
CA ASP A 770 -33.12 16.99 -5.74
C ASP A 770 -31.94 17.94 -5.55
N PRO A 771 -32.17 19.22 -5.17
CA PRO A 771 -31.08 20.18 -4.93
C PRO A 771 -30.18 19.81 -3.73
N GLU A 772 -30.65 18.93 -2.83
CA GLU A 772 -29.90 18.49 -1.67
C GLU A 772 -28.63 17.73 -2.07
N ILE A 773 -28.70 16.93 -3.11
CA ILE A 773 -27.56 16.14 -3.59
C ILE A 773 -26.42 17.06 -4.07
N LEU A 774 -26.73 18.09 -4.86
CA LEU A 774 -25.74 19.08 -5.29
C LEU A 774 -25.16 19.86 -4.11
N TRP A 775 -25.99 20.17 -3.11
CA TRP A 775 -25.56 20.84 -1.88
C TRP A 775 -24.60 19.96 -1.06
N GLN A 776 -24.92 18.68 -0.88
CA GLN A 776 -24.07 17.72 -0.18
C GLN A 776 -22.73 17.53 -0.87
N ALA A 777 -22.71 17.35 -2.20
CA ALA A 777 -21.50 17.24 -2.99
C ALA A 777 -20.62 18.49 -2.87
N ALA A 778 -21.21 19.67 -3.01
CA ALA A 778 -20.49 20.94 -2.88
C ALA A 778 -19.83 21.08 -1.50
N ARG A 779 -20.58 20.81 -0.43
CA ARG A 779 -20.09 20.90 0.94
C ARG A 779 -18.99 19.89 1.23
N ALA A 780 -19.15 18.64 0.82
CA ALA A 780 -18.15 17.61 1.02
C ALA A 780 -16.82 17.96 0.33
N MET A 781 -16.89 18.44 -0.92
CA MET A 781 -15.71 18.92 -1.65
C MET A 781 -15.07 20.15 -1.00
N ASP A 782 -15.86 21.07 -0.46
CA ASP A 782 -15.36 22.26 0.26
C ASP A 782 -14.66 21.89 1.58
N GLU A 783 -15.25 21.00 2.37
CA GLU A 783 -14.70 20.48 3.62
C GLU A 783 -13.39 19.72 3.38
N ALA A 784 -13.28 18.97 2.27
CA ALA A 784 -12.06 18.28 1.85
C ALA A 784 -11.00 19.20 1.19
N GLY A 785 -11.23 20.53 1.13
CA GLY A 785 -10.30 21.49 0.50
C GLY A 785 -10.26 21.43 -1.04
N ARG A 786 -11.23 20.76 -1.69
CA ARG A 786 -11.34 20.65 -3.16
C ARG A 786 -12.17 21.80 -3.71
N PHE A 787 -11.70 23.03 -3.45
CA PHE A 787 -12.47 24.29 -3.63
C PHE A 787 -13.01 24.50 -5.05
N SER A 788 -12.19 24.23 -6.09
CA SER A 788 -12.64 24.37 -7.48
C SER A 788 -13.81 23.44 -7.81
N ALA A 789 -13.78 22.19 -7.32
CA ALA A 789 -14.89 21.26 -7.50
C ALA A 789 -16.13 21.69 -6.72
N ALA A 790 -15.96 22.16 -5.48
CA ALA A 790 -17.05 22.68 -4.66
C ALA A 790 -17.78 23.85 -5.36
N VAL A 791 -17.02 24.81 -5.90
CA VAL A 791 -17.57 25.95 -6.67
C VAL A 791 -18.40 25.44 -7.85
N GLY A 792 -17.90 24.44 -8.60
CA GLY A 792 -18.62 23.84 -9.73
C GLY A 792 -19.97 23.23 -9.33
N TYR A 793 -20.06 22.55 -8.18
CA TYR A 793 -21.34 22.02 -7.69
C TYR A 793 -22.28 23.13 -7.19
N TYR A 794 -21.77 24.20 -6.55
CA TYR A 794 -22.59 25.38 -6.19
C TYR A 794 -23.10 26.10 -7.44
N ASP A 795 -22.30 26.24 -8.49
CA ASP A 795 -22.71 26.83 -9.76
C ASP A 795 -23.89 26.06 -10.39
N ARG A 796 -23.77 24.73 -10.42
CA ARG A 796 -24.85 23.85 -10.91
C ARG A 796 -26.11 23.98 -10.07
N LEU A 797 -25.98 24.04 -8.74
CA LEU A 797 -27.10 24.23 -7.82
C LEU A 797 -27.82 25.56 -8.07
N LEU A 798 -27.07 26.67 -8.13
CA LEU A 798 -27.64 28.01 -8.36
C LEU A 798 -28.26 28.19 -9.74
N THR A 799 -27.71 27.50 -10.75
CA THR A 799 -28.20 27.56 -12.13
C THR A 799 -29.45 26.70 -12.32
N ARG A 800 -29.43 25.46 -11.77
CA ARG A 800 -30.54 24.52 -11.96
C ARG A 800 -31.74 24.81 -11.07
N PHE A 801 -31.49 25.37 -9.89
CA PHE A 801 -32.53 25.67 -8.88
C PHE A 801 -32.53 27.16 -8.47
N PRO A 802 -32.85 28.09 -9.39
CA PRO A 802 -32.73 29.53 -9.11
C PRO A 802 -33.69 30.02 -8.03
N THR A 803 -34.75 29.28 -7.74
CA THR A 803 -35.77 29.59 -6.73
C THR A 803 -35.66 28.76 -5.46
N ASP A 804 -34.57 28.00 -5.27
CA ASP A 804 -34.34 27.24 -4.03
C ASP A 804 -34.35 28.16 -2.81
N THR A 805 -35.05 27.75 -1.76
CA THR A 805 -35.16 28.53 -0.50
C THR A 805 -33.82 28.74 0.18
N ARG A 806 -32.82 27.96 -0.14
CA ARG A 806 -31.45 28.08 0.37
C ARG A 806 -30.57 29.00 -0.47
N ARG A 807 -31.11 29.68 -1.50
CA ARG A 807 -30.33 30.47 -2.45
C ARG A 807 -29.34 31.43 -1.77
N SER A 808 -29.77 32.15 -0.72
CA SER A 808 -28.89 33.06 0.00
C SER A 808 -27.73 32.33 0.69
N ARG A 809 -28.01 31.15 1.30
CA ARG A 809 -26.98 30.31 1.92
C ARG A 809 -26.03 29.72 0.89
N THR A 810 -26.55 29.32 -0.28
CA THR A 810 -25.72 28.76 -1.37
C THR A 810 -24.78 29.81 -1.96
N LEU A 811 -25.25 31.02 -2.18
CA LEU A 811 -24.45 32.18 -2.61
C LEU A 811 -23.33 32.44 -1.57
N ASN A 812 -23.68 32.51 -0.29
CA ASN A 812 -22.70 32.71 0.76
C ASN A 812 -21.69 31.57 0.86
N ALA A 813 -22.11 30.30 0.74
CA ALA A 813 -21.21 29.17 0.75
C ALA A 813 -20.22 29.21 -0.42
N ARG A 814 -20.68 29.56 -1.64
CA ARG A 814 -19.82 29.74 -2.80
C ARG A 814 -18.85 30.91 -2.62
N CYS A 815 -19.33 32.07 -2.10
CA CYS A 815 -18.48 33.19 -1.71
C CYS A 815 -17.36 32.76 -0.74
N TRP A 816 -17.71 32.09 0.36
CA TRP A 816 -16.78 31.60 1.38
C TRP A 816 -15.77 30.62 0.80
N THR A 817 -16.20 29.66 -0.03
CA THR A 817 -15.33 28.70 -0.72
C THR A 817 -14.33 29.42 -1.62
N ARG A 818 -14.76 30.41 -2.43
CA ARG A 818 -13.86 31.20 -3.28
C ARG A 818 -12.88 32.01 -2.44
N ALA A 819 -13.32 32.57 -1.32
CA ALA A 819 -12.47 33.29 -0.39
C ALA A 819 -11.38 32.39 0.23
N LYS A 820 -11.70 31.18 0.66
CA LYS A 820 -10.72 30.16 1.11
C LYS A 820 -9.75 29.77 0.00
N TRP A 821 -10.25 29.52 -1.20
CA TRP A 821 -9.45 29.18 -2.38
C TRP A 821 -8.53 30.31 -2.84
N GLY A 822 -8.91 31.58 -2.60
CA GLY A 822 -8.14 32.74 -3.04
C GLY A 822 -8.23 33.05 -4.53
N HIS A 823 -9.22 32.47 -5.21
CA HIS A 823 -9.48 32.66 -6.65
C HIS A 823 -10.88 33.21 -6.88
N GLU A 824 -11.09 33.81 -8.06
CA GLU A 824 -12.38 34.37 -8.45
C GLU A 824 -12.96 35.34 -7.42
N LEU A 825 -12.09 36.19 -6.82
CA LEU A 825 -12.49 37.06 -5.68
C LEU A 825 -13.53 38.11 -6.03
N ALA A 826 -13.54 38.63 -7.27
CA ALA A 826 -14.58 39.55 -7.74
C ALA A 826 -15.96 38.88 -7.79
N GLN A 827 -16.02 37.63 -8.26
CA GLN A 827 -17.23 36.81 -8.26
C GLN A 827 -17.63 36.44 -6.82
N ALA A 828 -16.66 36.17 -5.94
CA ALA A 828 -16.91 35.92 -4.53
C ALA A 828 -17.58 37.14 -3.87
N LEU A 829 -17.09 38.35 -4.14
CA LEU A 829 -17.69 39.58 -3.61
C LEU A 829 -19.15 39.78 -4.08
N SER A 830 -19.39 39.60 -5.38
CA SER A 830 -20.75 39.63 -5.96
C SER A 830 -21.67 38.60 -5.33
N ASP A 831 -21.19 37.37 -5.06
CA ASP A 831 -21.97 36.33 -4.38
C ASP A 831 -22.35 36.72 -2.95
N CYS A 832 -21.38 37.24 -2.18
CA CYS A 832 -21.61 37.69 -0.83
C CYS A 832 -22.60 38.87 -0.80
N GLU A 833 -22.49 39.85 -1.70
CA GLU A 833 -23.42 40.98 -1.82
C GLU A 833 -24.84 40.51 -2.16
N ALA A 834 -24.96 39.56 -3.08
CA ALA A 834 -26.23 38.94 -3.45
C ALA A 834 -26.83 38.15 -2.27
N ALA A 835 -26.00 37.42 -1.50
CA ALA A 835 -26.45 36.72 -0.30
C ALA A 835 -26.97 37.68 0.77
N ILE A 836 -26.23 38.77 1.03
CA ILE A 836 -26.60 39.83 1.98
C ILE A 836 -27.88 40.52 1.54
N ALA A 837 -28.06 40.82 0.23
CA ALA A 837 -29.27 41.41 -0.27
C ALA A 837 -30.51 40.53 0.00
N LEU A 838 -30.36 39.21 -0.06
CA LEU A 838 -31.45 38.26 0.25
C LEU A 838 -31.66 38.04 1.74
N SER A 839 -30.63 38.27 2.58
CA SER A 839 -30.68 38.05 4.03
C SER A 839 -29.76 39.04 4.74
N PRO A 840 -30.18 40.33 4.89
CA PRO A 840 -29.30 41.41 5.34
C PRO A 840 -28.75 41.29 6.78
N GLN A 841 -29.41 40.48 7.61
CA GLN A 841 -29.08 40.35 9.03
C GLN A 841 -28.28 39.06 9.35
N ALA A 842 -27.77 38.33 8.34
CA ALA A 842 -27.06 37.09 8.58
C ALA A 842 -25.57 37.39 8.92
N PRO A 843 -25.12 37.22 10.18
CA PRO A 843 -23.75 37.55 10.58
C PRO A 843 -22.67 36.82 9.78
N ALA A 844 -22.92 35.54 9.43
CA ALA A 844 -22.03 34.75 8.63
C ALA A 844 -21.79 35.26 7.21
N PHE A 845 -22.76 36.04 6.65
CA PHE A 845 -22.61 36.59 5.30
C PHE A 845 -21.71 37.81 5.29
N LEU A 846 -21.80 38.66 6.38
CA LEU A 846 -20.87 39.76 6.59
C LEU A 846 -19.45 39.26 6.84
N ASP A 847 -19.30 38.20 7.62
CA ASP A 847 -18.03 37.53 7.91
C ASP A 847 -17.36 37.00 6.61
N SER A 848 -18.16 36.32 5.77
CA SER A 848 -17.65 35.83 4.48
C SER A 848 -17.21 36.99 3.57
N LYS A 849 -18.00 38.08 3.51
CA LYS A 849 -17.65 39.26 2.73
C LYS A 849 -16.36 39.89 3.23
N ALA A 850 -16.21 40.01 4.56
CA ALA A 850 -15.01 40.56 5.17
C ALA A 850 -13.75 39.77 4.83
N LEU A 851 -13.83 38.42 4.72
CA LEU A 851 -12.72 37.57 4.28
C LEU A 851 -12.37 37.84 2.81
N VAL A 852 -13.37 38.04 1.94
CA VAL A 852 -13.14 38.40 0.53
C VAL A 852 -12.45 39.77 0.44
N GLU A 853 -12.93 40.79 1.16
CA GLU A 853 -12.32 42.14 1.18
C GLU A 853 -10.87 42.08 1.68
N LEU A 854 -10.61 41.27 2.71
CA LEU A 854 -9.25 41.04 3.22
C LEU A 854 -8.34 40.42 2.12
N ARG A 855 -8.87 39.50 1.34
CA ARG A 855 -8.18 38.87 0.21
C ARG A 855 -7.90 39.85 -0.95
N LEU A 856 -8.85 40.72 -1.23
CA LEU A 856 -8.70 41.78 -2.24
C LEU A 856 -7.72 42.89 -1.80
N GLY A 857 -7.29 42.89 -0.53
CA GLY A 857 -6.37 43.90 -0.02
C GLY A 857 -7.07 45.13 0.56
N HIS A 858 -8.41 45.16 0.60
CA HIS A 858 -9.21 46.25 1.12
C HIS A 858 -9.33 46.15 2.66
N ALA A 859 -8.20 46.30 3.36
CA ALA A 859 -8.09 46.02 4.78
C ALA A 859 -9.03 46.92 5.65
N ASP A 860 -9.25 48.18 5.24
CA ASP A 860 -10.17 49.08 5.91
C ASP A 860 -11.64 48.65 5.82
N GLN A 861 -12.05 48.13 4.64
CA GLN A 861 -13.41 47.62 4.44
C GLN A 861 -13.56 46.26 5.14
N ALA A 862 -12.55 45.40 5.11
CA ALA A 862 -12.56 44.13 5.80
C ALA A 862 -12.74 44.32 7.31
N VAL A 863 -12.07 45.29 7.94
CA VAL A 863 -12.26 45.60 9.37
C VAL A 863 -13.70 46.01 9.66
N LYS A 864 -14.31 46.92 8.83
CA LYS A 864 -15.71 47.34 9.00
C LYS A 864 -16.69 46.19 8.90
N ASP A 865 -16.52 45.33 7.90
CA ASP A 865 -17.41 44.18 7.65
C ASP A 865 -17.25 43.12 8.76
N TYR A 866 -16.01 42.86 9.27
CA TYR A 866 -15.81 42.01 10.44
C TYR A 866 -16.38 42.63 11.73
N ASP A 867 -16.20 43.90 11.96
CA ASP A 867 -16.79 44.58 13.14
C ASP A 867 -18.32 44.49 13.08
N ALA A 868 -18.93 44.65 11.90
CA ALA A 868 -20.37 44.47 11.71
C ALA A 868 -20.79 43.00 11.96
N ALA A 869 -20.04 42.04 11.46
CA ALA A 869 -20.27 40.60 11.67
C ALA A 869 -20.21 40.24 13.17
N VAL A 870 -19.20 40.73 13.86
CA VAL A 870 -19.00 40.49 15.31
C VAL A 870 -20.13 41.18 16.12
N ALA A 871 -20.49 42.38 15.77
CA ALA A 871 -21.61 43.10 16.43
C ALA A 871 -22.96 42.37 16.19
N ALA A 872 -23.12 41.69 15.06
CA ALA A 872 -24.29 40.87 14.75
C ALA A 872 -24.23 39.44 15.35
N GLY A 873 -23.16 39.08 16.07
CA GLY A 873 -23.02 37.81 16.80
C GLY A 873 -22.05 36.79 16.21
N SER A 874 -21.27 37.11 15.13
CA SER A 874 -20.25 36.26 14.60
C SER A 874 -18.95 36.31 15.44
N ASN A 875 -18.97 35.68 16.63
CA ASN A 875 -17.88 35.76 17.60
C ASN A 875 -16.99 34.49 17.62
N GLY A 876 -17.03 33.70 16.57
CA GLY A 876 -16.24 32.48 16.44
C GLY A 876 -14.75 32.74 16.17
N ALA A 877 -13.93 31.67 16.31
CA ALA A 877 -12.49 31.78 16.13
C ALA A 877 -12.12 32.31 14.74
N ASP A 878 -12.80 31.87 13.69
CA ASP A 878 -12.51 32.29 12.30
C ASP A 878 -12.78 33.78 12.10
N SER A 879 -13.92 34.31 12.61
CA SER A 879 -14.24 35.73 12.51
C SER A 879 -13.26 36.62 13.24
N LEU A 880 -12.88 36.23 14.48
CA LEU A 880 -11.90 36.98 15.26
C LEU A 880 -10.50 36.92 14.63
N PHE A 881 -10.08 35.76 14.13
CA PHE A 881 -8.78 35.62 13.50
C PHE A 881 -8.70 36.42 12.19
N GLY A 882 -9.74 36.34 11.34
CA GLY A 882 -9.87 37.14 10.14
C GLY A 882 -9.85 38.66 10.43
N ARG A 883 -10.60 39.11 11.46
CA ARG A 883 -10.57 40.51 11.92
C ARG A 883 -9.18 40.91 12.38
N GLY A 884 -8.49 40.07 13.13
CA GLY A 884 -7.13 40.28 13.59
C GLY A 884 -6.14 40.49 12.45
N LEU A 885 -6.24 39.69 11.38
CA LEU A 885 -5.46 39.86 10.18
C LEU A 885 -5.79 41.17 9.44
N ALA A 886 -7.09 41.50 9.33
CA ALA A 886 -7.54 42.74 8.71
C ALA A 886 -7.03 43.99 9.46
N ARG A 887 -7.17 44.02 10.81
CA ARG A 887 -6.66 45.10 11.65
C ARG A 887 -5.14 45.27 11.53
N SER A 888 -4.38 44.18 11.59
CA SER A 888 -2.92 44.19 11.41
C SER A 888 -2.53 44.81 10.08
N LYS A 889 -3.21 44.41 8.98
CA LYS A 889 -2.97 44.98 7.64
C LYS A 889 -3.43 46.43 7.50
N ASN A 890 -4.44 46.86 8.28
CA ASN A 890 -4.95 48.24 8.33
C ASN A 890 -4.13 49.15 9.26
N GLY A 891 -3.01 48.65 9.82
CA GLY A 891 -2.12 49.43 10.69
C GLY A 891 -2.38 49.32 12.19
N ASP A 892 -3.49 48.68 12.63
CA ASP A 892 -3.76 48.39 14.04
C ASP A 892 -3.14 47.07 14.48
N ALA A 893 -1.82 47.03 14.59
CA ALA A 893 -1.09 45.81 14.99
C ALA A 893 -1.40 45.35 16.42
N ALA A 894 -1.82 46.27 17.32
CA ALA A 894 -2.15 45.93 18.71
C ALA A 894 -3.52 45.25 18.79
N GLY A 895 -4.54 45.80 18.15
CA GLY A 895 -5.86 45.22 18.05
C GLY A 895 -5.83 43.92 17.26
N GLY A 896 -5.01 43.84 16.20
CA GLY A 896 -4.80 42.61 15.41
C GLY A 896 -4.27 41.46 16.26
N ARG A 897 -3.22 41.67 17.07
CA ARG A 897 -2.70 40.65 17.99
C ARG A 897 -3.69 40.24 19.07
N ALA A 898 -4.47 41.20 19.60
CA ALA A 898 -5.49 40.89 20.57
C ALA A 898 -6.59 39.97 20.00
N ASP A 899 -7.07 40.22 18.79
CA ASP A 899 -8.07 39.41 18.10
C ASP A 899 -7.54 38.02 17.73
N THR A 900 -6.32 37.91 17.19
CA THR A 900 -5.74 36.60 16.84
C THR A 900 -5.50 35.74 18.10
N ALA A 901 -5.01 36.34 19.20
CA ALA A 901 -4.84 35.62 20.47
C ALA A 901 -6.19 35.18 21.07
N ALA A 902 -7.24 36.01 20.95
CA ALA A 902 -8.60 35.65 21.39
C ALA A 902 -9.14 34.48 20.54
N ALA A 903 -8.90 34.48 19.23
CA ALA A 903 -9.30 33.42 18.33
C ALA A 903 -8.57 32.08 18.63
N GLU A 904 -7.26 32.11 18.85
CA GLU A 904 -6.46 30.93 19.21
C GLU A 904 -6.85 30.34 20.56
N LYS A 905 -7.33 31.19 21.50
CA LYS A 905 -7.87 30.72 22.77
C LYS A 905 -9.22 29.99 22.61
N LEU A 906 -10.03 30.38 21.62
CA LEU A 906 -11.28 29.68 21.29
C LEU A 906 -11.03 28.39 20.49
N ASP A 907 -10.07 28.43 19.59
CA ASP A 907 -9.68 27.32 18.76
C ASP A 907 -8.18 27.39 18.39
N ALA A 908 -7.37 26.55 19.01
CA ALA A 908 -5.93 26.53 18.82
C ALA A 908 -5.50 26.16 17.37
N THR A 909 -6.42 25.63 16.55
CA THR A 909 -6.13 25.22 15.16
C THR A 909 -6.42 26.33 14.14
N VAL A 910 -7.04 27.44 14.55
CA VAL A 910 -7.49 28.51 13.65
C VAL A 910 -6.35 29.12 12.81
N ALA A 911 -5.19 29.37 13.42
CA ALA A 911 -4.02 29.91 12.73
C ALA A 911 -3.53 28.96 11.62
N GLY A 912 -3.53 27.66 11.88
CA GLY A 912 -3.20 26.61 10.90
C GLY A 912 -4.19 26.57 9.75
N ARG A 913 -5.50 26.68 10.02
CA ARG A 913 -6.53 26.73 8.95
C ARG A 913 -6.33 27.95 8.03
N PHE A 914 -6.14 29.13 8.59
CA PHE A 914 -5.89 30.34 7.78
C PHE A 914 -4.58 30.24 7.01
N ALA A 915 -3.52 29.66 7.60
CA ALA A 915 -2.26 29.42 6.90
C ALA A 915 -2.42 28.45 5.70
N ASN A 916 -3.25 27.42 5.83
CA ASN A 916 -3.60 26.51 4.74
C ASN A 916 -4.36 27.22 3.61
N TRP A 917 -5.13 28.25 3.92
CA TRP A 917 -5.74 29.12 2.92
C TRP A 917 -4.76 30.18 2.36
N GLY A 918 -3.49 30.19 2.79
CA GLY A 918 -2.48 31.17 2.35
C GLY A 918 -2.63 32.54 3.04
N LEU A 919 -3.31 32.63 4.18
CA LEU A 919 -3.46 33.82 4.99
C LEU A 919 -2.63 33.68 6.27
N ARG A 920 -1.66 34.57 6.45
CA ARG A 920 -0.78 34.60 7.63
C ARG A 920 -0.78 35.99 8.25
N PRO A 921 -0.55 36.11 9.58
CA PRO A 921 -0.39 37.38 10.30
C PRO A 921 0.71 38.26 9.75
#